data_9755852976829d41f16b23c554d5005e
#
_entry.id   9755852976829d41f16b23c554d5005e
#
_cell.length_a   1.000
_cell.length_b   1.000
_cell.length_c   1.000
_cell.angle_alpha   90.00
_cell.angle_beta   90.00
_cell.angle_gamma   90.00
#
_symmetry.space_group_name_H-M   'P 1'
#
loop_
_entity.id
_entity.type
_entity.pdbx_description
1 polymer ?
#
loop_
_entity_poly.entity_id
_entity_poly.type
_entity_poly.pdbx_seq_one_letter_code
_entity_poly.pdbx_strand_id
1 'polypeptide(L)'
;MSKSYVYGFDQSPSPADGTPRGLLGGKGANLAEMTRLGLPVPPGFTVSTPTCLAYLAEDSSWPQGAKEQVLEALEELSGKLGKRLGDREAPLLVSVRSGAAVSMPGMMDTVLNLGLNDQTVEAMAEATGNRRFAYDSYRRFLQMYSDVVLDLDRDRLEDLLEQAKEREGVFLDSELSVEALEKLVSTYKLFIQETTGRPFPADPLEQLWAAIEAVFSSWHNRRAIDYRNAHDIPHDLGTAVNIQAMVFGNMGEDSATGVAFTRDPSTGDRRFFGEWLRNAQGEDVVAGIRTPQPINHDCSVIEGDETLEDGMPGPYADLVSVYEKLELHYQDMQDIEFTIESGALWMLQTRTGKRTPRAEVKIAVDMVEEGLIDKREAVRRVSTVSVEKLLHPQLDPSAPRNVIARGLGASPGAATGTLVFHADDAVDRAGRGEAVVLVRRETSPEDIHGMLKAQGILTARGGMTSHAAVVARGLSKPCIVGAGELAIDSDACTLTVGGLTLTEGDTVTLDGGDGTVMLGDIPTIQPETRPEVEVLMGWVDAIRRLGVWTNADTARDCKVARDFGAEGIGLCRTEHMFFDEERILAVRQMILAENEDGRREALAKLLPMQKGDFKAIFEVMEALPVTIRLLDPPLHEFLPQSEDEVR
;
A
#
# COMPACT_ATOMS: atom_id res chain seq x y z
N MET A 1 -11.55 32.91 -23.00
CA MET A 1 -11.15 32.81 -21.59
C MET A 1 -9.74 32.25 -21.55
N SER A 2 -8.81 32.83 -20.79
CA SER A 2 -7.47 32.29 -20.61
C SER A 2 -7.60 30.91 -19.95
N LYS A 3 -6.80 29.95 -20.39
CA LYS A 3 -6.76 28.60 -19.79
C LYS A 3 -6.27 28.72 -18.33
N SER A 4 -6.98 28.11 -17.40
CA SER A 4 -6.58 28.07 -15.99
C SER A 4 -5.60 26.90 -15.78
N TYR A 5 -4.42 27.21 -15.25
CA TYR A 5 -3.37 26.24 -14.97
C TYR A 5 -3.18 25.99 -13.47
N VAL A 6 -3.64 26.95 -12.63
CA VAL A 6 -3.44 26.97 -11.18
C VAL A 6 -4.77 27.16 -10.49
N TYR A 7 -4.97 26.47 -9.36
CA TYR A 7 -6.20 26.48 -8.56
C TYR A 7 -5.86 26.53 -7.08
N GLY A 8 -6.33 27.55 -6.35
CA GLY A 8 -6.27 27.61 -4.89
C GLY A 8 -7.07 26.47 -4.26
N PHE A 9 -6.71 26.04 -3.06
CA PHE A 9 -7.48 24.96 -2.35
C PHE A 9 -8.89 25.41 -1.97
N ASP A 10 -9.16 26.69 -1.90
CA ASP A 10 -10.48 27.29 -1.71
C ASP A 10 -11.26 27.50 -3.03
N GLN A 11 -10.69 27.16 -4.17
CA GLN A 11 -11.30 27.29 -5.48
C GLN A 11 -11.76 25.94 -6.01
N SER A 12 -12.95 25.94 -6.64
CA SER A 12 -13.46 24.73 -7.34
C SER A 12 -13.27 24.91 -8.85
N PRO A 13 -12.69 23.91 -9.54
CA PRO A 13 -12.64 23.90 -11.00
C PRO A 13 -14.04 24.00 -11.61
N SER A 14 -14.15 24.70 -12.75
CA SER A 14 -15.39 24.69 -13.52
C SER A 14 -15.65 23.26 -14.08
N PRO A 15 -16.90 22.79 -14.11
CA PRO A 15 -17.23 21.52 -14.77
C PRO A 15 -16.80 21.46 -16.23
N ALA A 16 -16.65 22.61 -16.88
CA ALA A 16 -16.16 22.70 -18.27
C ALA A 16 -14.66 22.38 -18.41
N ASP A 17 -13.88 22.52 -17.32
CA ASP A 17 -12.44 22.26 -17.33
C ASP A 17 -12.11 20.76 -17.12
N GLY A 18 -13.07 19.97 -16.64
CA GLY A 18 -12.92 18.54 -16.36
C GLY A 18 -13.33 18.15 -14.94
N THR A 19 -13.06 16.89 -14.57
CA THR A 19 -13.31 16.43 -13.20
C THR A 19 -12.24 17.00 -12.26
N PRO A 20 -12.59 17.37 -11.01
CA PRO A 20 -11.61 17.85 -10.03
C PRO A 20 -10.39 16.91 -9.90
N ARG A 21 -10.64 15.62 -9.86
CA ARG A 21 -9.58 14.60 -9.74
C ARG A 21 -8.70 14.49 -10.99
N GLY A 22 -9.26 14.69 -12.18
CA GLY A 22 -8.51 14.72 -13.43
C GLY A 22 -7.63 15.97 -13.58
N LEU A 23 -8.07 17.11 -13.00
CA LEU A 23 -7.35 18.38 -13.08
C LEU A 23 -6.34 18.58 -11.95
N LEU A 24 -6.76 18.31 -10.72
CA LEU A 24 -5.98 18.60 -9.52
C LEU A 24 -5.22 17.38 -8.98
N GLY A 25 -5.43 16.21 -9.63
CA GLY A 25 -5.00 14.95 -9.08
C GLY A 25 -5.78 14.56 -7.83
N GLY A 26 -5.54 13.37 -7.28
CA GLY A 26 -6.23 12.89 -6.08
C GLY A 26 -5.94 13.76 -4.85
N LYS A 27 -4.66 14.12 -4.63
CA LYS A 27 -4.26 14.92 -3.47
C LYS A 27 -4.83 16.34 -3.52
N GLY A 28 -4.66 17.05 -4.64
CA GLY A 28 -5.17 18.42 -4.79
C GLY A 28 -6.70 18.49 -4.70
N ALA A 29 -7.41 17.53 -5.31
CA ALA A 29 -8.87 17.45 -5.21
C ALA A 29 -9.33 17.24 -3.76
N ASN A 30 -8.67 16.37 -3.01
CA ASN A 30 -9.02 16.11 -1.61
C ASN A 30 -8.65 17.28 -0.69
N LEU A 31 -7.54 17.99 -0.93
CA LEU A 31 -7.18 19.22 -0.20
C LEU A 31 -8.25 20.31 -0.41
N ALA A 32 -8.68 20.51 -1.66
CA ALA A 32 -9.77 21.45 -1.96
C ALA A 32 -11.09 21.04 -1.31
N GLU A 33 -11.41 19.74 -1.30
CA GLU A 33 -12.62 19.21 -0.67
C GLU A 33 -12.61 19.41 0.85
N MET A 34 -11.51 19.06 1.53
CA MET A 34 -11.33 19.28 2.97
C MET A 34 -11.43 20.76 3.33
N THR A 35 -10.84 21.65 2.52
CA THR A 35 -10.93 23.11 2.71
C THR A 35 -12.39 23.57 2.62
N ARG A 36 -13.16 23.06 1.64
CA ARG A 36 -14.60 23.35 1.47
C ARG A 36 -15.45 22.86 2.63
N LEU A 37 -15.08 21.72 3.23
CA LEU A 37 -15.71 21.19 4.43
C LEU A 37 -15.38 21.98 5.70
N GLY A 38 -14.55 23.02 5.60
CA GLY A 38 -14.11 23.84 6.73
C GLY A 38 -13.15 23.14 7.67
N LEU A 39 -12.41 22.11 7.18
CA LEU A 39 -11.37 21.45 7.95
C LEU A 39 -10.10 22.29 7.98
N PRO A 40 -9.26 22.16 9.02
CA PRO A 40 -8.02 22.92 9.19
C PRO A 40 -6.94 22.42 8.21
N VAL A 41 -7.00 22.85 6.97
CA VAL A 41 -6.02 22.54 5.92
C VAL A 41 -5.04 23.69 5.79
N PRO A 42 -3.72 23.48 5.84
CA PRO A 42 -2.76 24.54 5.53
C PRO A 42 -3.02 25.09 4.13
N PRO A 43 -3.12 26.42 3.95
CA PRO A 43 -3.46 27.01 2.67
C PRO A 43 -2.42 26.70 1.60
N GLY A 44 -2.85 26.70 0.35
CA GLY A 44 -2.01 26.38 -0.79
C GLY A 44 -2.77 26.41 -2.11
N PHE A 45 -2.12 25.95 -3.15
CA PHE A 45 -2.68 25.85 -4.49
C PHE A 45 -2.12 24.64 -5.25
N THR A 46 -2.82 24.26 -6.31
CA THR A 46 -2.45 23.14 -7.18
C THR A 46 -2.11 23.64 -8.57
N VAL A 47 -0.94 23.30 -9.09
CA VAL A 47 -0.62 23.38 -10.53
C VAL A 47 -1.19 22.12 -11.20
N SER A 48 -2.04 22.33 -12.20
CA SER A 48 -2.91 21.27 -12.74
C SER A 48 -2.19 20.20 -13.54
N THR A 49 -2.77 19.01 -13.61
CA THR A 49 -2.29 17.87 -14.42
C THR A 49 -2.10 18.24 -15.91
N PRO A 50 -3.02 19.01 -16.57
CA PRO A 50 -2.79 19.46 -17.94
C PRO A 50 -1.56 20.34 -18.13
N THR A 51 -1.11 21.04 -17.05
CA THR A 51 0.13 21.83 -17.09
C THR A 51 1.35 20.90 -17.15
N CYS A 52 1.35 19.84 -16.33
CA CYS A 52 2.39 18.80 -16.37
C CYS A 52 2.47 18.13 -17.75
N LEU A 53 1.34 17.70 -18.30
CA LEU A 53 1.32 17.05 -19.61
C LEU A 53 1.84 17.99 -20.73
N ALA A 54 1.46 19.27 -20.71
CA ALA A 54 1.96 20.23 -21.66
C ALA A 54 3.47 20.47 -21.50
N TYR A 55 3.96 20.61 -20.27
CA TYR A 55 5.38 20.73 -19.96
C TYR A 55 6.20 19.56 -20.48
N LEU A 56 5.72 18.31 -20.24
CA LEU A 56 6.40 17.10 -20.67
C LEU A 56 6.36 16.90 -22.20
N ALA A 57 5.30 17.39 -22.88
CA ALA A 57 5.13 17.27 -24.32
C ALA A 57 5.96 18.32 -25.11
N GLU A 58 6.24 19.49 -24.52
CA GLU A 58 6.93 20.63 -25.16
C GLU A 58 8.41 20.73 -24.73
N ASP A 59 9.10 19.60 -24.63
CA ASP A 59 10.54 19.55 -24.32
C ASP A 59 10.93 20.31 -23.05
N SER A 60 10.17 20.09 -21.98
CA SER A 60 10.32 20.76 -20.67
C SER A 60 10.10 22.27 -20.69
N SER A 61 9.21 22.74 -21.57
CA SER A 61 8.85 24.16 -21.67
C SER A 61 7.51 24.43 -20.99
N TRP A 62 7.46 25.49 -20.19
CA TRP A 62 6.22 25.88 -19.51
C TRP A 62 5.18 26.41 -20.49
N PRO A 63 3.90 26.02 -20.36
CA PRO A 63 2.83 26.64 -21.13
C PRO A 63 2.74 28.13 -20.88
N GLN A 64 2.44 28.90 -21.92
CA GLN A 64 2.34 30.36 -21.84
C GLN A 64 1.30 30.79 -20.79
N GLY A 65 1.68 31.65 -19.87
CA GLY A 65 0.85 32.20 -18.81
C GLY A 65 0.75 31.30 -17.56
N ALA A 66 1.37 30.11 -17.55
CA ALA A 66 1.31 29.23 -16.39
C ALA A 66 2.22 29.70 -15.24
N LYS A 67 3.43 30.20 -15.54
CA LYS A 67 4.34 30.73 -14.53
C LYS A 67 3.76 31.97 -13.85
N GLU A 68 3.12 32.85 -14.61
CA GLU A 68 2.44 34.05 -14.11
C GLU A 68 1.33 33.67 -13.11
N GLN A 69 0.50 32.66 -13.43
CA GLN A 69 -0.53 32.17 -12.52
C GLN A 69 0.04 31.55 -11.24
N VAL A 70 1.18 30.87 -11.30
CA VAL A 70 1.88 30.35 -10.10
C VAL A 70 2.34 31.50 -9.21
N LEU A 71 2.91 32.57 -9.79
CA LEU A 71 3.34 33.74 -9.03
C LEU A 71 2.16 34.51 -8.41
N GLU A 72 1.05 34.65 -9.12
CA GLU A 72 -0.20 35.24 -8.60
C GLU A 72 -0.73 34.40 -7.41
N ALA A 73 -0.80 33.08 -7.53
CA ALA A 73 -1.24 32.20 -6.46
C ALA A 73 -0.29 32.22 -5.24
N LEU A 74 1.01 32.36 -5.47
CA LEU A 74 2.00 32.49 -4.39
C LEU A 74 1.84 33.84 -3.64
N GLU A 75 1.55 34.94 -4.35
CA GLU A 75 1.28 36.22 -3.71
C GLU A 75 -0.04 36.21 -2.92
N GLU A 76 -1.09 35.54 -3.44
CA GLU A 76 -2.33 35.33 -2.68
C GLU A 76 -2.08 34.51 -1.42
N LEU A 77 -1.29 33.42 -1.51
CA LEU A 77 -0.89 32.60 -0.36
C LEU A 77 -0.14 33.43 0.69
N SER A 78 0.80 34.25 0.22
CA SER A 78 1.58 35.19 1.06
C SER A 78 0.66 36.17 1.80
N GLY A 79 -0.31 36.72 1.08
CA GLY A 79 -1.31 37.63 1.66
C GLY A 79 -2.20 37.00 2.73
N LYS A 80 -2.62 35.74 2.51
CA LYS A 80 -3.42 34.95 3.49
C LYS A 80 -2.67 34.68 4.79
N LEU A 81 -1.36 34.45 4.71
CA LEU A 81 -0.53 34.03 5.85
C LEU A 81 0.26 35.18 6.50
N GLY A 82 0.38 36.35 5.82
CA GLY A 82 1.26 37.44 6.25
C GLY A 82 2.76 37.05 6.22
N LYS A 83 3.11 36.04 5.43
CA LYS A 83 4.48 35.51 5.26
C LYS A 83 4.83 35.55 3.77
N ARG A 84 6.12 35.72 3.42
CA ARG A 84 6.58 35.71 2.03
C ARG A 84 7.71 34.71 1.79
N LEU A 85 7.71 34.08 0.62
CA LEU A 85 8.79 33.20 0.20
C LEU A 85 10.11 34.03 0.10
N GLY A 86 11.12 33.63 0.89
CA GLY A 86 12.41 34.32 0.95
C GLY A 86 12.47 35.58 1.82
N ASP A 87 11.39 35.91 2.54
CA ASP A 87 11.39 37.03 3.48
C ASP A 87 12.35 36.78 4.65
N ARG A 88 12.99 37.85 5.12
CA ARG A 88 14.00 37.76 6.18
C ARG A 88 13.44 37.91 7.58
N GLU A 89 12.18 38.30 7.73
CA GLU A 89 11.52 38.49 9.02
C GLU A 89 10.41 37.46 9.22
N ALA A 90 9.62 37.21 8.17
CA ALA A 90 8.50 36.27 8.18
C ALA A 90 8.54 35.32 6.97
N PRO A 91 9.51 34.38 6.93
CA PRO A 91 9.68 33.50 5.78
C PRO A 91 8.48 32.56 5.62
N LEU A 92 7.93 32.53 4.42
CA LEU A 92 7.00 31.47 4.00
C LEU A 92 7.82 30.27 3.56
N LEU A 93 7.55 29.13 4.16
CA LEU A 93 8.05 27.86 3.69
C LEU A 93 6.91 27.04 3.10
N VAL A 94 7.18 26.31 2.02
CA VAL A 94 6.18 25.51 1.34
C VAL A 94 6.67 24.08 1.10
N SER A 95 5.73 23.17 0.99
CA SER A 95 5.95 21.85 0.42
C SER A 95 5.54 21.85 -1.05
N VAL A 96 6.27 21.11 -1.89
CA VAL A 96 5.96 20.86 -3.31
C VAL A 96 5.75 19.37 -3.46
N ARG A 97 4.49 18.95 -3.64
CA ARG A 97 4.07 17.56 -3.54
C ARG A 97 3.37 17.11 -4.80
N SER A 98 3.72 15.95 -5.32
CA SER A 98 3.00 15.31 -6.45
C SER A 98 1.55 14.96 -6.09
N GLY A 99 0.69 14.93 -7.10
CA GLY A 99 -0.72 14.58 -6.94
C GLY A 99 -1.31 13.98 -8.21
N ALA A 100 -1.01 12.71 -8.51
CA ALA A 100 -1.62 12.00 -9.62
C ALA A 100 -3.10 11.68 -9.36
N ALA A 101 -3.90 11.51 -10.43
CA ALA A 101 -5.31 11.16 -10.34
C ALA A 101 -5.53 9.79 -9.65
N VAL A 102 -4.59 8.85 -9.83
CA VAL A 102 -4.54 7.56 -9.16
C VAL A 102 -3.45 7.61 -8.08
N SER A 103 -3.75 7.12 -6.89
CA SER A 103 -2.78 7.09 -5.78
C SER A 103 -1.65 6.12 -6.09
N MET A 104 -0.41 6.62 -6.05
CA MET A 104 0.83 5.85 -6.24
C MET A 104 1.78 6.15 -5.06
N PRO A 105 1.56 5.50 -3.88
CA PRO A 105 2.31 5.82 -2.66
C PRO A 105 3.82 5.62 -2.84
N GLY A 106 4.62 6.65 -2.50
CA GLY A 106 6.09 6.60 -2.57
C GLY A 106 6.69 6.64 -3.98
N MET A 107 5.87 6.56 -5.05
CA MET A 107 6.39 6.44 -6.42
C MET A 107 6.81 7.80 -7.03
N MET A 108 6.37 8.90 -6.46
CA MET A 108 6.59 10.24 -7.01
C MET A 108 7.18 11.17 -5.95
N ASP A 109 7.91 12.14 -6.42
CA ASP A 109 8.74 13.00 -5.60
C ASP A 109 7.96 14.06 -4.81
N THR A 110 8.56 14.48 -3.70
CA THR A 110 8.09 15.54 -2.80
C THR A 110 9.30 16.35 -2.35
N VAL A 111 9.14 17.67 -2.22
CA VAL A 111 10.14 18.54 -1.60
C VAL A 111 9.47 19.30 -0.46
N LEU A 112 10.01 19.17 0.75
CA LEU A 112 9.53 19.85 1.94
C LEU A 112 10.48 20.99 2.35
N ASN A 113 10.02 21.90 3.20
CA ASN A 113 10.80 23.01 3.74
C ASN A 113 11.41 23.96 2.67
N LEU A 114 10.81 23.99 1.49
CA LEU A 114 11.27 24.84 0.39
C LEU A 114 11.13 26.32 0.77
N GLY A 115 12.15 27.10 0.50
CA GLY A 115 12.28 28.50 0.88
C GLY A 115 13.39 28.74 1.90
N LEU A 116 13.98 27.68 2.46
CA LEU A 116 15.12 27.79 3.35
C LEU A 116 16.42 28.14 2.59
N ASN A 117 17.15 29.05 3.14
CA ASN A 117 18.50 29.45 2.78
C ASN A 117 19.20 30.00 4.03
N ASP A 118 20.44 30.52 3.89
CA ASP A 118 21.23 31.02 5.03
C ASP A 118 20.59 32.24 5.74
N GLN A 119 19.68 32.96 5.10
CA GLN A 119 18.99 34.10 5.69
C GLN A 119 17.65 33.70 6.32
N THR A 120 16.88 32.87 5.62
CA THR A 120 15.56 32.44 6.10
C THR A 120 15.65 31.44 7.24
N VAL A 121 16.73 30.64 7.35
CA VAL A 121 16.96 29.76 8.51
C VAL A 121 17.18 30.57 9.79
N GLU A 122 17.92 31.72 9.72
CA GLU A 122 18.11 32.61 10.87
C GLU A 122 16.78 33.26 11.29
N ALA A 123 16.02 33.78 10.30
CA ALA A 123 14.69 34.31 10.59
C ALA A 123 13.75 33.30 11.24
N MET A 124 13.79 32.05 10.76
CA MET A 124 13.02 30.95 11.35
C MET A 124 13.48 30.63 12.79
N ALA A 125 14.78 30.61 13.03
CA ALA A 125 15.35 30.41 14.36
C ALA A 125 14.94 31.52 15.34
N GLU A 126 14.95 32.77 14.92
CA GLU A 126 14.51 33.92 15.72
C GLU A 126 12.99 33.85 15.99
N ALA A 127 12.18 33.62 14.95
CA ALA A 127 10.72 33.59 15.07
C ALA A 127 10.20 32.46 15.95
N THR A 128 10.85 31.29 15.95
CA THR A 128 10.45 30.12 16.75
C THR A 128 11.16 30.03 18.11
N GLY A 129 12.23 30.81 18.30
CA GLY A 129 13.10 30.66 19.47
C GLY A 129 13.82 29.29 19.55
N ASN A 130 13.77 28.49 18.47
CA ASN A 130 14.30 27.14 18.41
C ASN A 130 15.28 26.98 17.23
N ARG A 131 16.53 27.35 17.50
CA ARG A 131 17.60 27.30 16.50
C ARG A 131 17.88 25.86 16.02
N ARG A 132 17.75 24.89 16.92
CA ARG A 132 17.92 23.49 16.55
C ARG A 132 16.91 23.05 15.51
N PHE A 133 15.63 23.34 15.74
CA PHE A 133 14.55 23.05 14.81
C PHE A 133 14.76 23.70 13.42
N ALA A 134 15.17 24.97 13.39
CA ALA A 134 15.43 25.67 12.15
C ALA A 134 16.55 25.01 11.33
N TYR A 135 17.66 24.66 11.98
CA TYR A 135 18.79 24.04 11.28
C TYR A 135 18.55 22.56 10.93
N ASP A 136 17.79 21.81 11.70
CA ASP A 136 17.36 20.47 11.31
C ASP A 136 16.41 20.52 10.10
N SER A 137 15.49 21.49 10.06
CA SER A 137 14.62 21.72 8.89
C SER A 137 15.43 22.09 7.64
N TYR A 138 16.50 22.89 7.81
CA TYR A 138 17.38 23.25 6.70
C TYR A 138 18.22 22.07 6.22
N ARG A 139 18.76 21.26 7.15
CA ARG A 139 19.46 20.03 6.82
C ARG A 139 18.57 19.07 6.00
N ARG A 140 17.32 18.83 6.47
CA ARG A 140 16.33 17.98 5.78
C ARG A 140 15.99 18.53 4.39
N PHE A 141 15.84 19.83 4.27
CA PHE A 141 15.59 20.46 2.98
C PHE A 141 16.75 20.26 2.00
N LEU A 142 17.99 20.49 2.44
CA LEU A 142 19.19 20.27 1.62
C LEU A 142 19.27 18.82 1.14
N GLN A 143 19.04 17.85 2.04
CA GLN A 143 19.08 16.42 1.73
C GLN A 143 18.01 16.07 0.68
N MET A 144 16.77 16.45 0.91
CA MET A 144 15.65 16.16 0.02
C MET A 144 15.77 16.86 -1.34
N TYR A 145 16.17 18.13 -1.34
CA TYR A 145 16.38 18.89 -2.58
C TYR A 145 17.53 18.32 -3.41
N SER A 146 18.58 17.86 -2.75
CA SER A 146 19.73 17.23 -3.42
C SER A 146 19.34 15.91 -4.11
N ASP A 147 18.58 15.07 -3.43
CA ASP A 147 18.07 13.81 -3.99
C ASP A 147 17.07 14.08 -5.13
N VAL A 148 16.01 14.83 -4.85
CA VAL A 148 14.86 14.98 -5.76
C VAL A 148 15.13 15.92 -6.93
N VAL A 149 15.83 17.06 -6.68
CA VAL A 149 15.98 18.12 -7.68
C VAL A 149 17.33 18.10 -8.38
N LEU A 150 18.40 17.76 -7.62
CA LEU A 150 19.75 17.75 -8.16
C LEU A 150 20.21 16.36 -8.60
N ASP A 151 19.39 15.32 -8.36
CA ASP A 151 19.68 13.90 -8.70
C ASP A 151 21.05 13.45 -8.13
N LEU A 152 21.32 13.83 -6.88
CA LEU A 152 22.53 13.45 -6.16
C LEU A 152 22.28 12.22 -5.30
N ASP A 153 23.33 11.43 -5.13
CA ASP A 153 23.32 10.20 -4.34
C ASP A 153 22.92 10.49 -2.87
N ARG A 154 21.75 10.01 -2.49
CA ARG A 154 21.18 10.13 -1.16
C ARG A 154 22.06 9.48 -0.10
N ASP A 155 22.65 8.31 -0.39
CA ASP A 155 23.42 7.53 0.57
C ASP A 155 24.64 8.30 1.07
N ARG A 156 25.23 9.14 0.22
CA ARG A 156 26.36 10.00 0.61
C ARG A 156 25.96 11.08 1.62
N LEU A 157 24.78 11.62 1.51
CA LEU A 157 24.25 12.60 2.49
C LEU A 157 23.88 11.90 3.80
N GLU A 158 23.34 10.69 3.72
CA GLU A 158 23.05 9.82 4.87
C GLU A 158 24.34 9.46 5.62
N ASP A 159 25.41 9.07 4.91
CA ASP A 159 26.73 8.80 5.50
C ASP A 159 27.26 10.01 6.30
N LEU A 160 27.09 11.22 5.76
CA LEU A 160 27.52 12.44 6.46
C LEU A 160 26.70 12.71 7.74
N LEU A 161 25.41 12.38 7.72
CA LEU A 161 24.54 12.46 8.88
C LEU A 161 24.97 11.44 9.95
N GLU A 162 25.17 10.18 9.56
CA GLU A 162 25.65 9.14 10.47
C GLU A 162 27.00 9.49 11.10
N GLN A 163 27.95 9.99 10.33
CA GLN A 163 29.22 10.49 10.85
C GLN A 163 29.04 11.66 11.84
N ALA A 164 28.04 12.51 11.67
CA ALA A 164 27.75 13.58 12.62
C ALA A 164 27.21 13.02 13.93
N LYS A 165 26.30 12.03 13.86
CA LYS A 165 25.75 11.30 15.02
C LYS A 165 26.84 10.55 15.78
N GLU A 166 27.71 9.82 15.09
CA GLU A 166 28.85 9.12 15.68
C GLU A 166 29.79 10.06 16.44
N ARG A 167 30.08 11.25 15.89
CA ARG A 167 30.96 12.24 16.52
C ARG A 167 30.40 12.79 17.84
N GLU A 168 29.09 12.90 17.93
CA GLU A 168 28.38 13.35 19.16
C GLU A 168 27.99 12.19 20.08
N GLY A 169 28.09 10.95 19.62
CA GLY A 169 27.74 9.76 20.39
C GLY A 169 26.25 9.61 20.59
N VAL A 170 25.43 10.08 19.61
CA VAL A 170 23.97 10.02 19.64
C VAL A 170 23.45 9.04 18.58
N PHE A 171 22.22 8.56 18.77
CA PHE A 171 21.59 7.60 17.86
C PHE A 171 20.49 8.21 17.00
N LEU A 172 19.79 9.21 17.52
CA LEU A 172 18.67 9.84 16.83
C LEU A 172 19.06 11.22 16.28
N ASP A 173 18.55 11.56 15.12
CA ASP A 173 18.71 12.90 14.52
C ASP A 173 18.24 14.01 15.46
N SER A 174 17.20 13.71 16.26
CA SER A 174 16.64 14.63 17.25
C SER A 174 17.57 14.95 18.42
N GLU A 175 18.64 14.21 18.61
CA GLU A 175 19.62 14.38 19.68
C GLU A 175 20.84 15.23 19.26
N LEU A 176 20.99 15.49 17.94
CA LEU A 176 22.09 16.32 17.42
C LEU A 176 22.02 17.75 17.99
N SER A 177 23.17 18.27 18.39
CA SER A 177 23.31 19.65 18.85
C SER A 177 23.12 20.67 17.73
N VAL A 178 22.89 21.93 18.07
CA VAL A 178 22.81 23.05 17.13
C VAL A 178 24.09 23.15 16.33
N GLU A 179 25.23 23.08 17.01
CA GLU A 179 26.57 23.21 16.42
C GLU A 179 26.85 22.09 15.41
N ALA A 180 26.40 20.86 15.70
CA ALA A 180 26.53 19.73 14.79
C ALA A 180 25.66 19.92 13.53
N LEU A 181 24.42 20.40 13.69
CA LEU A 181 23.50 20.67 12.59
C LEU A 181 24.01 21.80 11.69
N GLU A 182 24.51 22.92 12.25
CA GLU A 182 25.12 24.02 11.49
C GLU A 182 26.31 23.54 10.65
N LYS A 183 27.18 22.72 11.27
CA LYS A 183 28.32 22.13 10.59
C LYS A 183 27.87 21.15 9.49
N LEU A 184 26.85 20.34 9.74
CA LEU A 184 26.30 19.38 8.78
C LEU A 184 25.70 20.11 7.57
N VAL A 185 24.90 21.18 7.79
CA VAL A 185 24.39 22.07 6.72
C VAL A 185 25.54 22.60 5.87
N SER A 186 26.61 23.08 6.51
CA SER A 186 27.77 23.58 5.78
C SER A 186 28.47 22.46 4.97
N THR A 187 28.56 21.26 5.53
CA THR A 187 29.15 20.09 4.87
C THR A 187 28.30 19.65 3.67
N TYR A 188 26.99 19.62 3.80
CA TYR A 188 26.06 19.31 2.69
C TYR A 188 26.20 20.32 1.54
N LYS A 189 26.28 21.61 1.84
CA LYS A 189 26.46 22.66 0.83
C LYS A 189 27.79 22.52 0.09
N LEU A 190 28.86 22.15 0.79
CA LEU A 190 30.17 21.87 0.17
C LEU A 190 30.09 20.65 -0.75
N PHE A 191 29.50 19.55 -0.28
CA PHE A 191 29.28 18.35 -1.07
C PHE A 191 28.48 18.64 -2.35
N ILE A 192 27.38 19.41 -2.25
CA ILE A 192 26.58 19.83 -3.39
C ILE A 192 27.44 20.61 -4.39
N GLN A 193 28.20 21.58 -3.90
CA GLN A 193 29.06 22.41 -4.75
C GLN A 193 30.18 21.61 -5.42
N GLU A 194 30.80 20.68 -4.72
CA GLU A 194 31.85 19.82 -5.28
C GLU A 194 31.30 18.88 -6.34
N THR A 195 30.10 18.35 -6.13
CA THR A 195 29.49 17.36 -7.04
C THR A 195 28.86 18.04 -8.26
N THR A 196 28.15 19.15 -8.08
CA THR A 196 27.44 19.83 -9.18
C THR A 196 28.26 20.92 -9.88
N GLY A 197 29.36 21.35 -9.27
CA GLY A 197 30.16 22.50 -9.73
C GLY A 197 29.47 23.87 -9.47
N ARG A 198 28.34 23.89 -8.75
CA ARG A 198 27.56 25.10 -8.45
C ARG A 198 27.16 25.12 -6.97
N PRO A 199 27.05 26.32 -6.35
CA PRO A 199 26.53 26.41 -4.99
C PRO A 199 25.04 26.03 -4.96
N PHE A 200 24.57 25.61 -3.79
CA PHE A 200 23.13 25.42 -3.56
C PHE A 200 22.35 26.71 -3.87
N PRO A 201 21.21 26.64 -4.59
CA PRO A 201 20.45 27.83 -4.98
C PRO A 201 19.94 28.60 -3.75
N ALA A 202 20.34 29.85 -3.63
CA ALA A 202 19.95 30.72 -2.53
C ALA A 202 18.62 31.47 -2.79
N ASP A 203 18.18 31.60 -4.04
CA ASP A 203 16.90 32.18 -4.40
C ASP A 203 15.74 31.19 -4.23
N PRO A 204 14.80 31.43 -3.33
CA PRO A 204 13.66 30.54 -3.11
C PRO A 204 12.73 30.39 -4.32
N LEU A 205 12.69 31.37 -5.23
CA LEU A 205 11.93 31.21 -6.48
C LEU A 205 12.63 30.26 -7.45
N GLU A 206 13.96 30.28 -7.53
CA GLU A 206 14.74 29.31 -8.28
C GLU A 206 14.51 27.89 -7.71
N GLN A 207 14.53 27.75 -6.38
CA GLN A 207 14.20 26.49 -5.70
C GLN A 207 12.80 25.99 -6.06
N LEU A 208 11.80 26.89 -6.06
CA LEU A 208 10.40 26.53 -6.35
C LEU A 208 10.22 26.03 -7.78
N TRP A 209 10.79 26.72 -8.77
CA TRP A 209 10.68 26.31 -10.17
C TRP A 209 11.33 24.95 -10.39
N ALA A 210 12.54 24.76 -9.89
CA ALA A 210 13.25 23.50 -10.03
C ALA A 210 12.51 22.33 -9.33
N ALA A 211 11.91 22.59 -8.16
CA ALA A 211 11.12 21.57 -7.45
C ALA A 211 9.83 21.18 -8.20
N ILE A 212 9.10 22.15 -8.79
CA ILE A 212 7.91 21.86 -9.59
C ILE A 212 8.30 21.03 -10.83
N GLU A 213 9.37 21.42 -11.51
CA GLU A 213 9.88 20.75 -12.71
C GLU A 213 10.37 19.33 -12.39
N ALA A 214 11.04 19.12 -11.25
CA ALA A 214 11.42 17.80 -10.77
C ALA A 214 10.20 16.91 -10.48
N VAL A 215 9.17 17.44 -9.81
CA VAL A 215 7.92 16.71 -9.56
C VAL A 215 7.21 16.36 -10.86
N PHE A 216 7.17 17.23 -11.87
CA PHE A 216 6.63 16.87 -13.18
C PHE A 216 7.41 15.74 -13.83
N SER A 217 8.75 15.82 -13.79
CA SER A 217 9.64 14.82 -14.38
C SER A 217 9.57 13.46 -13.67
N SER A 218 9.23 13.46 -12.36
CA SER A 218 9.09 12.23 -11.58
C SER A 218 7.99 11.28 -12.11
N TRP A 219 7.06 11.80 -12.92
CA TRP A 219 6.10 10.95 -13.65
C TRP A 219 6.79 9.92 -14.55
N HIS A 220 7.98 10.23 -15.06
CA HIS A 220 8.77 9.34 -15.92
C HIS A 220 9.88 8.58 -15.19
N ASN A 221 9.99 8.69 -13.87
CA ASN A 221 10.92 7.88 -13.08
C ASN A 221 10.59 6.40 -13.24
N ARG A 222 11.63 5.54 -13.25
CA ARG A 222 11.49 4.10 -13.44
C ARG A 222 10.49 3.49 -12.46
N ARG A 223 10.60 3.79 -11.16
CA ARG A 223 9.68 3.30 -10.13
C ARG A 223 8.20 3.67 -10.41
N ALA A 224 7.95 4.89 -10.90
CA ALA A 224 6.59 5.32 -11.25
C ALA A 224 6.05 4.60 -12.49
N ILE A 225 6.92 4.31 -13.48
CA ILE A 225 6.57 3.54 -14.67
C ILE A 225 6.28 2.09 -14.30
N ASP A 226 7.14 1.45 -13.51
CA ASP A 226 6.98 0.06 -13.08
C ASP A 226 5.70 -0.13 -12.25
N TYR A 227 5.40 0.81 -11.35
CA TYR A 227 4.16 0.80 -10.59
C TYR A 227 2.93 0.91 -11.49
N ARG A 228 2.94 1.83 -12.48
CA ARG A 228 1.83 1.97 -13.43
C ARG A 228 1.61 0.71 -14.26
N ASN A 229 2.70 0.10 -14.74
CA ASN A 229 2.62 -1.18 -15.47
C ASN A 229 2.03 -2.30 -14.61
N ALA A 230 2.41 -2.38 -13.34
CA ALA A 230 1.94 -3.40 -12.42
C ALA A 230 0.46 -3.25 -12.03
N HIS A 231 -0.09 -2.03 -12.17
CA HIS A 231 -1.47 -1.70 -11.76
C HIS A 231 -2.37 -1.26 -12.93
N ASP A 232 -1.95 -1.47 -14.17
CA ASP A 232 -2.69 -1.08 -15.39
C ASP A 232 -3.11 0.40 -15.39
N ILE A 233 -2.25 1.30 -14.86
CA ILE A 233 -2.50 2.74 -14.83
C ILE A 233 -2.02 3.37 -16.14
N PRO A 234 -2.86 4.13 -16.86
CA PRO A 234 -2.48 4.78 -18.11
C PRO A 234 -1.30 5.76 -17.94
N HIS A 235 -0.38 5.77 -18.89
CA HIS A 235 0.81 6.61 -18.87
C HIS A 235 0.56 8.08 -19.21
N ASP A 236 -0.57 8.39 -19.83
CA ASP A 236 -0.98 9.72 -20.29
C ASP A 236 -1.76 10.55 -19.26
N LEU A 237 -1.89 10.05 -18.02
CA LEU A 237 -2.59 10.77 -16.95
C LEU A 237 -1.80 11.96 -16.41
N GLY A 238 -0.48 11.88 -16.31
CA GLY A 238 0.35 12.91 -15.70
C GLY A 238 0.14 13.09 -14.19
N THR A 239 0.75 14.14 -13.64
CA THR A 239 0.59 14.52 -12.23
C THR A 239 0.27 16.00 -12.07
N ALA A 240 -0.51 16.34 -11.06
CA ALA A 240 -0.59 17.70 -10.55
C ALA A 240 0.55 17.96 -9.55
N VAL A 241 0.83 19.20 -9.25
CA VAL A 241 1.77 19.63 -8.20
C VAL A 241 1.04 20.49 -7.19
N ASN A 242 1.09 20.10 -5.92
CA ASN A 242 0.48 20.83 -4.82
C ASN A 242 1.55 21.64 -4.08
N ILE A 243 1.43 22.95 -4.08
CA ILE A 243 2.24 23.88 -3.31
C ILE A 243 1.44 24.25 -2.08
N GLN A 244 1.91 23.87 -0.90
CA GLN A 244 1.17 24.03 0.36
C GLN A 244 2.08 24.65 1.43
N ALA A 245 1.54 25.57 2.22
CA ALA A 245 2.26 26.12 3.36
C ALA A 245 2.71 25.01 4.31
N MET A 246 3.96 25.09 4.77
CA MET A 246 4.46 24.16 5.77
C MET A 246 3.82 24.41 7.13
N VAL A 247 3.52 23.32 7.80
CA VAL A 247 3.24 23.20 9.24
C VAL A 247 4.15 22.15 9.84
N PHE A 248 4.54 22.32 11.09
CA PHE A 248 5.67 21.60 11.66
C PHE A 248 5.29 20.80 12.89
N GLY A 249 5.37 19.47 12.80
CA GLY A 249 5.19 18.56 13.91
C GLY A 249 6.44 18.41 14.80
N ASN A 250 7.56 19.04 14.42
CA ASN A 250 8.85 18.94 15.11
C ASN A 250 9.33 20.27 15.72
N MET A 251 8.39 21.16 16.04
CA MET A 251 8.74 22.45 16.70
C MET A 251 9.04 22.33 18.19
N GLY A 252 8.53 21.28 18.83
CA GLY A 252 8.68 21.06 20.28
C GLY A 252 7.72 20.00 20.80
N GLU A 253 7.61 19.91 22.13
CA GLU A 253 6.81 18.89 22.83
C GLU A 253 5.30 19.06 22.66
N ASP A 254 4.83 20.20 22.23
CA ASP A 254 3.44 20.53 21.90
C ASP A 254 3.12 20.35 20.41
N SER A 255 4.04 19.74 19.68
CA SER A 255 3.94 19.50 18.24
C SER A 255 4.11 18.01 17.95
N ALA A 256 3.41 17.53 16.94
CA ALA A 256 3.39 16.11 16.57
C ALA A 256 2.97 15.92 15.11
N THR A 257 3.16 14.73 14.60
CA THR A 257 2.60 14.29 13.32
C THR A 257 2.06 12.89 13.43
N GLY A 258 1.15 12.50 12.54
CA GLY A 258 0.60 11.16 12.57
C GLY A 258 -0.20 10.80 11.33
N VAL A 259 -0.56 9.54 11.29
CA VAL A 259 -1.43 8.95 10.27
C VAL A 259 -2.54 8.17 10.97
N ALA A 260 -3.76 8.34 10.49
CA ALA A 260 -4.91 7.68 11.07
C ALA A 260 -5.86 7.13 10.00
N PHE A 261 -6.65 6.16 10.40
CA PHE A 261 -7.69 5.54 9.58
C PHE A 261 -9.02 5.65 10.32
N THR A 262 -10.09 5.97 9.60
CA THR A 262 -11.42 6.04 10.21
C THR A 262 -11.96 4.69 10.66
N ARG A 263 -11.38 3.60 10.17
CA ARG A 263 -11.61 2.20 10.59
C ARG A 263 -10.30 1.44 10.55
N ASP A 264 -10.22 0.34 11.28
CA ASP A 264 -9.03 -0.52 11.24
C ASP A 264 -8.81 -1.09 9.82
N PRO A 265 -7.69 -0.77 9.17
CA PRO A 265 -7.42 -1.19 7.79
C PRO A 265 -7.14 -2.69 7.66
N SER A 266 -6.87 -3.39 8.74
CA SER A 266 -6.55 -4.81 8.76
C SER A 266 -7.77 -5.67 9.04
N THR A 267 -8.59 -5.28 10.01
CA THR A 267 -9.77 -6.06 10.45
C THR A 267 -11.08 -5.54 9.91
N GLY A 268 -11.18 -4.26 9.60
CA GLY A 268 -12.40 -3.56 9.20
C GLY A 268 -13.25 -3.08 10.37
N ASP A 269 -12.78 -3.27 11.61
CA ASP A 269 -13.53 -2.85 12.78
C ASP A 269 -13.72 -1.33 12.80
N ARG A 270 -14.93 -0.91 13.22
CA ARG A 270 -15.27 0.51 13.40
C ARG A 270 -14.60 1.06 14.64
N ARG A 271 -13.30 1.32 14.53
CA ARG A 271 -12.51 2.01 15.55
C ARG A 271 -11.57 3.00 14.89
N PHE A 272 -11.40 4.14 15.51
CA PHE A 272 -10.42 5.12 15.06
C PHE A 272 -9.02 4.55 15.29
N PHE A 273 -8.31 4.24 14.21
CA PHE A 273 -7.04 3.52 14.22
C PHE A 273 -5.93 4.43 13.69
N GLY A 274 -4.77 4.43 14.34
CA GLY A 274 -3.67 5.25 13.85
C GLY A 274 -2.46 5.28 14.77
N GLU A 275 -1.46 6.01 14.29
CA GLU A 275 -0.15 6.14 14.89
C GLU A 275 0.30 7.60 14.85
N TRP A 276 1.07 8.01 15.85
CA TRP A 276 1.59 9.36 15.94
C TRP A 276 3.00 9.38 16.51
N LEU A 277 3.72 10.47 16.25
CA LEU A 277 5.03 10.76 16.84
C LEU A 277 5.05 12.19 17.36
N ARG A 278 5.43 12.35 18.62
CA ARG A 278 5.72 13.64 19.23
C ARG A 278 7.02 14.19 18.67
N ASN A 279 7.05 15.51 18.45
CA ASN A 279 8.23 16.25 17.98
C ASN A 279 8.90 15.58 16.77
N ALA A 280 8.10 15.39 15.69
CA ALA A 280 8.50 14.66 14.48
C ALA A 280 7.90 15.28 13.21
N GLN A 281 8.54 15.07 12.07
CA GLN A 281 7.96 15.36 10.76
C GLN A 281 7.27 14.12 10.17
N GLY A 282 6.38 14.31 9.19
CA GLY A 282 5.63 13.24 8.56
C GLY A 282 6.50 12.14 7.96
N GLU A 283 7.70 12.45 7.51
CA GLU A 283 8.69 11.49 7.01
C GLU A 283 9.12 10.49 8.09
N ASP A 284 9.27 10.94 9.33
CA ASP A 284 9.71 10.10 10.44
C ASP A 284 8.71 8.96 10.75
N VAL A 285 7.40 9.21 10.49
CA VAL A 285 6.33 8.20 10.61
C VAL A 285 6.29 7.29 9.38
N VAL A 286 6.29 7.88 8.18
CA VAL A 286 6.04 7.14 6.92
C VAL A 286 7.25 6.32 6.50
N ALA A 287 8.47 6.83 6.69
CA ALA A 287 9.71 6.10 6.40
C ALA A 287 10.07 5.06 7.46
N GLY A 288 9.42 5.10 8.65
CA GLY A 288 9.69 4.14 9.71
C GLY A 288 10.99 4.38 10.47
N ILE A 289 11.55 5.59 10.41
CA ILE A 289 12.80 5.96 11.10
C ILE A 289 12.66 5.84 12.61
N ARG A 290 11.47 6.15 13.15
CA ARG A 290 11.12 6.00 14.55
C ARG A 290 9.90 5.09 14.69
N THR A 291 9.81 4.33 15.77
CA THR A 291 8.60 3.53 16.11
C THR A 291 7.51 4.48 16.60
N PRO A 292 6.38 4.59 15.89
CA PRO A 292 5.31 5.48 16.31
C PRO A 292 4.53 4.92 17.50
N GLN A 293 3.82 5.80 18.19
CA GLN A 293 2.94 5.50 19.31
C GLN A 293 1.49 5.34 18.84
N PRO A 294 0.65 4.57 19.54
CA PRO A 294 -0.76 4.41 19.21
C PRO A 294 -1.54 5.72 19.40
N ILE A 295 -2.53 5.96 18.55
CA ILE A 295 -3.30 7.20 18.58
C ILE A 295 -4.26 7.28 19.79
N ASN A 296 -4.75 6.13 20.28
CA ASN A 296 -5.66 6.00 21.41
C ASN A 296 -5.47 4.67 22.15
N HIS A 297 -6.18 4.50 23.26
CA HIS A 297 -6.11 3.28 24.06
C HIS A 297 -6.59 2.02 23.32
N ASP A 298 -7.57 2.14 22.42
CA ASP A 298 -8.08 1.00 21.63
C ASP A 298 -7.02 0.44 20.65
N CYS A 299 -6.03 1.24 20.31
CA CYS A 299 -4.91 0.84 19.44
C CYS A 299 -3.68 0.37 20.20
N SER A 300 -3.57 0.68 21.51
CA SER A 300 -2.43 0.28 22.33
C SER A 300 -2.44 -1.22 22.58
N VAL A 301 -1.30 -1.86 22.34
CA VAL A 301 -1.07 -3.29 22.62
C VAL A 301 -0.13 -3.50 23.81
N ILE A 302 0.49 -2.42 24.28
CA ILE A 302 1.46 -2.42 25.38
C ILE A 302 0.93 -1.53 26.51
N GLU A 303 0.84 -2.06 27.72
CA GLU A 303 0.42 -1.30 28.89
C GLU A 303 1.46 -0.21 29.21
N GLY A 304 1.02 1.06 29.17
CA GLY A 304 1.87 2.22 29.45
C GLY A 304 2.39 2.97 28.22
N ASP A 305 1.97 2.60 27.01
CA ASP A 305 2.23 3.41 25.82
C ASP A 305 1.62 4.81 25.98
N GLU A 306 2.35 5.84 25.54
CA GLU A 306 1.83 7.20 25.46
C GLU A 306 0.92 7.31 24.22
N THR A 307 -0.38 7.49 24.43
CA THR A 307 -1.32 7.72 23.35
C THR A 307 -1.46 9.21 23.01
N LEU A 308 -1.90 9.53 21.78
CA LEU A 308 -2.26 10.92 21.44
C LEU A 308 -3.43 11.41 22.29
N GLU A 309 -4.36 10.50 22.60
CA GLU A 309 -5.52 10.75 23.48
C GLU A 309 -5.11 11.31 24.83
N ASP A 310 -4.06 10.76 25.45
CA ASP A 310 -3.53 11.24 26.73
C ASP A 310 -2.56 12.41 26.57
N GLY A 311 -1.65 12.31 25.60
CA GLY A 311 -0.58 13.26 25.41
C GLY A 311 -1.01 14.62 24.88
N MET A 312 -2.05 14.66 24.04
CA MET A 312 -2.61 15.88 23.40
C MET A 312 -4.13 15.80 23.27
N PRO A 313 -4.90 15.79 24.38
CA PRO A 313 -6.34 15.53 24.36
C PRO A 313 -7.17 16.53 23.54
N GLY A 314 -6.76 17.81 23.47
CA GLY A 314 -7.43 18.81 22.64
C GLY A 314 -7.35 18.50 21.14
N PRO A 315 -6.15 18.43 20.56
CA PRO A 315 -5.95 18.01 19.17
C PRO A 315 -6.53 16.64 18.83
N TYR A 316 -6.51 15.68 19.79
CA TYR A 316 -7.15 14.38 19.60
C TYR A 316 -8.67 14.50 19.44
N ALA A 317 -9.34 15.30 20.28
CA ALA A 317 -10.78 15.53 20.18
C ALA A 317 -11.15 16.21 18.85
N ASP A 318 -10.34 17.19 18.39
CA ASP A 318 -10.50 17.82 17.09
C ASP A 318 -10.36 16.80 15.96
N LEU A 319 -9.35 15.92 16.03
CA LEU A 319 -9.11 14.89 15.04
C LEU A 319 -10.26 13.85 14.99
N VAL A 320 -10.83 13.49 16.14
CA VAL A 320 -12.04 12.64 16.23
C VAL A 320 -13.20 13.30 15.48
N SER A 321 -13.46 14.60 15.69
CA SER A 321 -14.50 15.33 14.95
C SER A 321 -14.23 15.38 13.43
N VAL A 322 -12.96 15.43 13.03
CA VAL A 322 -12.55 15.44 11.61
C VAL A 322 -12.82 14.09 10.97
N TYR A 323 -12.41 12.98 11.61
CA TYR A 323 -12.58 11.66 10.98
C TYR A 323 -14.07 11.31 10.80
N GLU A 324 -14.93 11.66 11.75
CA GLU A 324 -16.36 11.44 11.63
C GLU A 324 -16.97 12.20 10.43
N LYS A 325 -16.57 13.47 10.26
CA LYS A 325 -17.00 14.28 9.10
C LYS A 325 -16.53 13.70 7.79
N LEU A 326 -15.28 13.24 7.73
CA LEU A 326 -14.69 12.69 6.51
C LEU A 326 -15.34 11.37 6.11
N GLU A 327 -15.53 10.42 7.06
CA GLU A 327 -16.19 9.15 6.77
C GLU A 327 -17.64 9.35 6.31
N LEU A 328 -18.39 10.24 6.97
CA LEU A 328 -19.77 10.57 6.59
C LEU A 328 -19.83 11.22 5.19
N HIS A 329 -18.88 12.12 4.88
CA HIS A 329 -18.85 12.84 3.61
C HIS A 329 -18.48 11.92 2.44
N TYR A 330 -17.40 11.15 2.59
CA TYR A 330 -16.93 10.24 1.54
C TYR A 330 -17.70 8.92 1.50
N GLN A 331 -18.47 8.62 2.53
CA GLN A 331 -19.19 7.35 2.72
C GLN A 331 -18.26 6.14 2.53
N ASP A 332 -16.99 6.29 2.90
CA ASP A 332 -15.97 5.25 2.81
C ASP A 332 -14.88 5.49 3.85
N MET A 333 -14.18 4.42 4.23
CA MET A 333 -13.03 4.49 5.12
C MET A 333 -11.96 5.43 4.54
N GLN A 334 -11.49 6.35 5.37
CA GLN A 334 -10.46 7.32 5.02
C GLN A 334 -9.13 7.02 5.71
N ASP A 335 -8.06 7.27 4.99
CA ASP A 335 -6.68 7.36 5.43
C ASP A 335 -6.33 8.85 5.53
N ILE A 336 -5.84 9.27 6.69
CA ILE A 336 -5.70 10.67 7.10
C ILE A 336 -4.25 10.92 7.51
N GLU A 337 -3.62 11.93 6.92
CA GLU A 337 -2.33 12.46 7.37
C GLU A 337 -2.57 13.79 8.08
N PHE A 338 -2.05 13.94 9.28
CA PHE A 338 -2.21 15.14 10.09
C PHE A 338 -0.91 15.59 10.76
N THR A 339 -0.87 16.87 11.11
CA THR A 339 0.20 17.47 11.91
C THR A 339 -0.42 18.32 13.01
N ILE A 340 0.18 18.31 14.17
CA ILE A 340 -0.13 19.21 15.27
C ILE A 340 1.05 20.16 15.41
N GLU A 341 0.81 21.46 15.19
CA GLU A 341 1.81 22.51 15.35
C GLU A 341 1.43 23.38 16.55
N SER A 342 2.25 23.38 17.58
CA SER A 342 2.01 24.18 18.80
C SER A 342 0.59 23.99 19.36
N GLY A 343 0.13 22.74 19.44
CA GLY A 343 -1.20 22.36 19.93
C GLY A 343 -2.37 22.58 18.96
N ALA A 344 -2.13 23.06 17.74
CA ALA A 344 -3.16 23.24 16.72
C ALA A 344 -3.12 22.10 15.69
N LEU A 345 -4.28 21.47 15.42
CA LEU A 345 -4.43 20.41 14.44
C LEU A 345 -4.44 20.96 13.00
N TRP A 346 -3.73 20.29 12.10
CA TRP A 346 -3.72 20.54 10.67
C TRP A 346 -3.87 19.25 9.87
N MET A 347 -4.73 19.28 8.85
CA MET A 347 -4.98 18.18 7.93
C MET A 347 -4.12 18.31 6.69
N LEU A 348 -3.22 17.34 6.46
CA LEU A 348 -2.29 17.39 5.33
C LEU A 348 -2.79 16.63 4.11
N GLN A 349 -3.55 15.55 4.33
CA GLN A 349 -4.08 14.72 3.27
C GLN A 349 -5.23 13.85 3.80
N THR A 350 -6.21 13.56 2.93
CA THR A 350 -7.11 12.43 3.08
C THR A 350 -7.17 11.64 1.78
N ARG A 351 -7.40 10.35 1.88
CA ARG A 351 -7.63 9.45 0.75
C ARG A 351 -8.47 8.25 1.17
N THR A 352 -9.07 7.57 0.22
CA THR A 352 -9.68 6.26 0.48
C THR A 352 -8.64 5.32 1.07
N GLY A 353 -8.91 4.76 2.23
CA GLY A 353 -7.99 3.92 2.97
C GLY A 353 -7.69 2.61 2.24
N LYS A 354 -6.40 2.31 2.07
CA LYS A 354 -5.94 0.98 1.67
C LYS A 354 -6.26 0.00 2.79
N ARG A 355 -6.86 -1.14 2.43
CA ARG A 355 -7.37 -2.12 3.39
C ARG A 355 -7.18 -3.54 2.90
N THR A 356 -7.20 -4.48 3.82
CA THR A 356 -7.11 -5.90 3.51
C THR A 356 -8.40 -6.41 2.90
N PRO A 357 -8.39 -7.56 2.20
CA PRO A 357 -9.61 -8.21 1.71
C PRO A 357 -10.66 -8.43 2.78
N ARG A 358 -10.24 -8.82 4.00
CA ARG A 358 -11.13 -8.98 5.16
C ARG A 358 -11.81 -7.66 5.53
N ALA A 359 -11.01 -6.62 5.71
CA ALA A 359 -11.51 -5.30 6.06
C ALA A 359 -12.42 -4.73 4.97
N GLU A 360 -12.12 -4.97 3.68
CA GLU A 360 -12.94 -4.52 2.56
C GLU A 360 -14.37 -5.07 2.63
N VAL A 361 -14.51 -6.38 2.85
CA VAL A 361 -15.83 -7.02 2.98
C VAL A 361 -16.54 -6.56 4.24
N LYS A 362 -15.85 -6.57 5.40
CA LYS A 362 -16.44 -6.17 6.67
C LYS A 362 -16.92 -4.72 6.63
N ILE A 363 -16.08 -3.79 6.17
CA ILE A 363 -16.46 -2.37 6.06
C ILE A 363 -17.67 -2.18 5.15
N ALA A 364 -17.72 -2.87 4.00
CA ALA A 364 -18.86 -2.76 3.09
C ALA A 364 -20.17 -3.26 3.74
N VAL A 365 -20.12 -4.33 4.53
CA VAL A 365 -21.28 -4.86 5.26
C VAL A 365 -21.69 -3.91 6.38
N ASP A 366 -20.76 -3.50 7.23
CA ASP A 366 -21.01 -2.60 8.36
C ASP A 366 -21.61 -1.26 7.88
N MET A 367 -21.08 -0.68 6.78
CA MET A 367 -21.60 0.58 6.24
C MET A 367 -23.04 0.48 5.71
N VAL A 368 -23.48 -0.70 5.25
CA VAL A 368 -24.90 -0.93 4.91
C VAL A 368 -25.74 -1.00 6.17
N GLU A 369 -25.27 -1.69 7.20
CA GLU A 369 -25.99 -1.79 8.49
C GLU A 369 -26.11 -0.44 9.18
N GLU A 370 -25.09 0.42 9.06
CA GLU A 370 -25.07 1.80 9.54
C GLU A 370 -25.91 2.76 8.67
N GLY A 371 -26.38 2.32 7.51
CA GLY A 371 -27.17 3.14 6.58
C GLY A 371 -26.37 4.18 5.80
N LEU A 372 -25.05 4.07 5.75
CA LEU A 372 -24.18 4.97 5.00
C LEU A 372 -24.21 4.69 3.50
N ILE A 373 -24.30 3.42 3.10
CA ILE A 373 -24.40 2.98 1.70
C ILE A 373 -25.52 1.96 1.53
N ASP A 374 -25.97 1.73 0.31
CA ASP A 374 -26.91 0.65 0.00
C ASP A 374 -26.20 -0.67 -0.34
N LYS A 375 -26.96 -1.78 -0.34
CA LYS A 375 -26.45 -3.13 -0.64
C LYS A 375 -25.81 -3.23 -2.02
N ARG A 376 -26.34 -2.47 -3.00
CA ARG A 376 -25.83 -2.48 -4.38
C ARG A 376 -24.47 -1.79 -4.46
N GLU A 377 -24.31 -0.70 -3.73
CA GLU A 377 -23.03 0.00 -3.61
C GLU A 377 -22.01 -0.87 -2.87
N ALA A 378 -22.40 -1.55 -1.78
CA ALA A 378 -21.50 -2.47 -1.07
C ALA A 378 -20.98 -3.57 -1.98
N VAL A 379 -21.86 -4.24 -2.75
CA VAL A 379 -21.45 -5.26 -3.72
C VAL A 379 -20.53 -4.69 -4.81
N ARG A 380 -20.76 -3.45 -5.26
CA ARG A 380 -19.93 -2.80 -6.27
C ARG A 380 -18.53 -2.47 -5.78
N ARG A 381 -18.36 -2.16 -4.49
CA ARG A 381 -17.09 -1.75 -3.87
C ARG A 381 -16.15 -2.90 -3.62
N VAL A 382 -16.70 -4.05 -3.22
CA VAL A 382 -15.88 -5.23 -2.89
C VAL A 382 -15.35 -5.86 -4.18
N SER A 383 -14.04 -6.00 -4.26
CA SER A 383 -13.41 -6.61 -5.43
C SER A 383 -13.56 -8.13 -5.43
N THR A 384 -13.73 -8.73 -6.61
CA THR A 384 -13.77 -10.19 -6.75
C THR A 384 -12.49 -10.85 -6.28
N VAL A 385 -11.34 -10.19 -6.48
CA VAL A 385 -10.03 -10.64 -6.01
C VAL A 385 -9.98 -10.71 -4.48
N SER A 386 -10.60 -9.75 -3.78
CA SER A 386 -10.66 -9.76 -2.32
C SER A 386 -11.47 -10.93 -1.80
N VAL A 387 -12.63 -11.20 -2.41
CA VAL A 387 -13.46 -12.37 -2.05
C VAL A 387 -12.70 -13.68 -2.31
N GLU A 388 -12.06 -13.81 -3.46
CA GLU A 388 -11.26 -14.98 -3.81
C GLU A 388 -10.16 -15.25 -2.77
N LYS A 389 -9.41 -14.21 -2.36
CA LYS A 389 -8.36 -14.35 -1.34
C LYS A 389 -8.87 -14.77 0.03
N LEU A 390 -10.09 -14.40 0.40
CA LEU A 390 -10.70 -14.83 1.66
C LEU A 390 -11.07 -16.33 1.66
N LEU A 391 -11.15 -16.94 0.49
CA LEU A 391 -11.40 -18.37 0.32
C LEU A 391 -10.12 -19.21 0.30
N HIS A 392 -8.93 -18.56 0.40
CA HIS A 392 -7.63 -19.26 0.38
C HIS A 392 -7.17 -19.77 1.76
N PRO A 393 -6.23 -20.72 1.79
CA PRO A 393 -5.75 -21.38 2.99
C PRO A 393 -5.15 -20.43 4.04
N GLN A 394 -5.38 -20.74 5.32
CA GLN A 394 -4.75 -20.13 6.49
C GLN A 394 -3.83 -21.14 7.16
N LEU A 395 -2.98 -20.72 8.08
CA LEU A 395 -2.14 -21.63 8.85
C LEU A 395 -2.99 -22.59 9.68
N ASP A 396 -2.64 -23.88 9.66
CA ASP A 396 -3.28 -24.89 10.51
C ASP A 396 -3.05 -24.53 12.00
N PRO A 397 -4.11 -24.26 12.79
CA PRO A 397 -3.98 -23.94 14.21
C PRO A 397 -3.35 -25.07 15.03
N SER A 398 -3.46 -26.32 14.57
CA SER A 398 -2.93 -27.51 15.25
C SER A 398 -1.47 -27.78 14.92
N ALA A 399 -0.91 -27.13 13.88
CA ALA A 399 0.47 -27.34 13.47
C ALA A 399 1.44 -26.77 14.52
N PRO A 400 2.53 -27.48 14.84
CA PRO A 400 3.53 -26.97 15.77
C PRO A 400 4.19 -25.71 15.18
N ARG A 401 4.24 -24.65 15.99
CA ARG A 401 4.76 -23.33 15.57
C ARG A 401 6.06 -23.04 16.29
N ASN A 402 7.14 -22.92 15.55
CA ASN A 402 8.41 -22.44 16.10
C ASN A 402 8.54 -20.93 15.83
N VAL A 403 7.89 -20.12 16.69
CA VAL A 403 7.92 -18.66 16.58
C VAL A 403 9.31 -18.17 16.96
N ILE A 404 9.96 -17.45 16.05
CA ILE A 404 11.32 -16.90 16.23
C ILE A 404 11.31 -15.39 16.46
N ALA A 405 10.28 -14.67 16.01
CA ALA A 405 10.11 -13.24 16.24
C ALA A 405 8.65 -12.82 16.16
N ARG A 406 8.37 -11.61 16.68
CA ARG A 406 7.08 -10.96 16.58
C ARG A 406 7.23 -9.53 16.06
N GLY A 407 6.23 -9.08 15.30
CA GLY A 407 6.10 -7.71 14.83
C GLY A 407 4.63 -7.34 14.68
N LEU A 408 4.35 -6.25 14.01
CA LEU A 408 2.99 -5.83 13.72
C LEU A 408 2.48 -6.55 12.47
N GLY A 409 1.35 -7.22 12.56
CA GLY A 409 0.66 -7.85 11.43
C GLY A 409 0.06 -6.80 10.50
N ALA A 410 0.84 -6.36 9.54
CA ALA A 410 0.48 -5.24 8.68
C ALA A 410 -0.43 -5.61 7.51
N SER A 411 -0.37 -6.86 7.05
CA SER A 411 -1.27 -7.41 6.03
C SER A 411 -1.48 -8.88 6.32
N PRO A 412 -2.72 -9.32 6.63
CA PRO A 412 -3.00 -10.67 7.06
C PRO A 412 -2.82 -11.70 5.96
N GLY A 413 -2.74 -12.96 6.39
CA GLY A 413 -2.52 -14.15 5.57
C GLY A 413 -1.25 -14.86 5.97
N ALA A 414 -1.13 -16.11 5.52
CA ALA A 414 0.06 -16.92 5.71
C ALA A 414 0.92 -16.94 4.45
N ALA A 415 2.22 -16.76 4.61
CA ALA A 415 3.19 -16.87 3.52
C ALA A 415 4.39 -17.68 3.98
N THR A 416 4.72 -18.73 3.23
CA THR A 416 5.96 -19.49 3.40
C THR A 416 6.87 -19.25 2.22
N GLY A 417 8.17 -19.12 2.48
CA GLY A 417 9.17 -18.97 1.44
C GLY A 417 10.59 -18.91 1.99
N THR A 418 11.53 -18.95 1.08
CA THR A 418 12.95 -18.80 1.41
C THR A 418 13.32 -17.32 1.58
N LEU A 419 14.18 -17.04 2.54
CA LEU A 419 14.64 -15.68 2.82
C LEU A 419 15.40 -15.11 1.62
N VAL A 420 15.07 -13.89 1.22
CA VAL A 420 15.84 -13.06 0.29
C VAL A 420 15.96 -11.65 0.86
N PHE A 421 17.14 -11.04 0.69
CA PHE A 421 17.47 -9.77 1.32
C PHE A 421 17.52 -8.59 0.34
N HIS A 422 17.48 -8.87 -0.97
CA HIS A 422 17.46 -7.86 -2.02
C HIS A 422 16.25 -8.05 -2.95
N ALA A 423 15.71 -6.94 -3.41
CA ALA A 423 14.52 -6.93 -4.26
C ALA A 423 14.76 -7.61 -5.62
N ASP A 424 15.95 -7.41 -6.21
CA ASP A 424 16.35 -8.04 -7.47
C ASP A 424 16.45 -9.57 -7.32
N ASP A 425 17.02 -10.07 -6.22
CA ASP A 425 17.12 -11.51 -5.93
C ASP A 425 15.72 -12.14 -5.75
N ALA A 426 14.78 -11.40 -5.15
CA ALA A 426 13.40 -11.85 -5.05
C ALA A 426 12.76 -12.04 -6.42
N VAL A 427 13.03 -11.14 -7.38
CA VAL A 427 12.54 -11.27 -8.76
C VAL A 427 13.17 -12.47 -9.47
N ASP A 428 14.49 -12.61 -9.36
CA ASP A 428 15.24 -13.67 -10.03
C ASP A 428 14.85 -15.07 -9.54
N ARG A 429 14.71 -15.25 -8.21
CA ARG A 429 14.34 -16.53 -7.62
C ARG A 429 12.87 -16.87 -7.84
N ALA A 430 11.97 -15.90 -7.71
CA ALA A 430 10.57 -16.08 -8.05
C ALA A 430 10.37 -16.40 -9.55
N GLY A 431 11.19 -15.82 -10.42
CA GLY A 431 11.22 -16.13 -11.87
C GLY A 431 11.61 -17.59 -12.18
N ARG A 432 12.30 -18.26 -11.26
CA ARG A 432 12.62 -19.70 -11.32
C ARG A 432 11.55 -20.59 -10.68
N GLY A 433 10.47 -20.00 -10.16
CA GLY A 433 9.38 -20.72 -9.50
C GLY A 433 9.60 -20.95 -8.01
N GLU A 434 10.59 -20.30 -7.38
CA GLU A 434 10.82 -20.40 -5.94
C GLU A 434 9.84 -19.49 -5.18
N ALA A 435 9.30 -19.99 -4.07
CA ALA A 435 8.57 -19.17 -3.11
C ALA A 435 9.58 -18.40 -2.24
N VAL A 436 9.51 -17.06 -2.23
CA VAL A 436 10.46 -16.22 -1.51
C VAL A 436 9.77 -15.27 -0.54
N VAL A 437 10.41 -14.98 0.59
CA VAL A 437 10.04 -13.95 1.56
C VAL A 437 11.08 -12.85 1.50
N LEU A 438 10.65 -11.64 1.16
CA LEU A 438 11.52 -10.46 1.11
C LEU A 438 11.73 -9.92 2.52
N VAL A 439 12.98 -9.85 2.95
CA VAL A 439 13.39 -9.38 4.28
C VAL A 439 14.23 -8.12 4.16
N ARG A 440 13.78 -7.05 4.82
CA ARG A 440 14.47 -5.75 4.80
C ARG A 440 14.51 -5.15 6.20
N ARG A 441 15.45 -4.25 6.48
CA ARG A 441 15.36 -3.41 7.69
C ARG A 441 14.11 -2.55 7.64
N GLU A 442 13.90 -1.89 6.51
CA GLU A 442 12.72 -1.14 6.10
C GLU A 442 12.64 -1.23 4.57
N THR A 443 11.47 -1.07 3.96
CA THR A 443 11.34 -1.05 2.51
C THR A 443 11.29 0.37 2.00
N SER A 444 11.88 0.58 0.83
CA SER A 444 11.81 1.83 0.07
C SER A 444 10.95 1.65 -1.20
N PRO A 445 10.57 2.73 -1.88
CA PRO A 445 9.88 2.64 -3.16
C PRO A 445 10.62 1.85 -4.25
N GLU A 446 11.92 1.76 -4.16
CA GLU A 446 12.78 1.00 -5.07
C GLU A 446 12.59 -0.52 -4.91
N ASP A 447 12.13 -0.99 -3.74
CA ASP A 447 11.91 -2.41 -3.48
C ASP A 447 10.61 -2.97 -4.10
N ILE A 448 9.77 -2.14 -4.73
CA ILE A 448 8.43 -2.51 -5.24
C ILE A 448 8.45 -3.75 -6.14
N HIS A 449 9.43 -3.87 -7.04
CA HIS A 449 9.55 -4.98 -7.98
C HIS A 449 9.79 -6.32 -7.27
N GLY A 450 10.59 -6.33 -6.18
CA GLY A 450 10.78 -7.50 -5.33
C GLY A 450 9.54 -7.82 -4.49
N MET A 451 8.90 -6.79 -3.92
CA MET A 451 7.66 -6.94 -3.15
C MET A 451 6.53 -7.55 -4.01
N LEU A 452 6.44 -7.20 -5.29
CA LEU A 452 5.49 -7.76 -6.24
C LEU A 452 5.69 -9.27 -6.45
N LYS A 453 6.90 -9.78 -6.39
CA LYS A 453 7.24 -11.18 -6.65
C LYS A 453 7.28 -12.04 -5.38
N ALA A 454 7.64 -11.47 -4.24
CA ALA A 454 7.69 -12.18 -2.96
C ALA A 454 6.31 -12.74 -2.56
N GLN A 455 6.28 -13.85 -1.83
CA GLN A 455 5.06 -14.41 -1.22
C GLN A 455 4.69 -13.63 0.06
N GLY A 456 5.67 -13.13 0.78
CA GLY A 456 5.48 -12.35 2.00
C GLY A 456 6.59 -11.31 2.19
N ILE A 457 6.34 -10.32 3.06
CA ILE A 457 7.24 -9.21 3.33
C ILE A 457 7.47 -9.12 4.84
N LEU A 458 8.73 -9.01 5.24
CA LEU A 458 9.16 -8.91 6.64
C LEU A 458 10.10 -7.72 6.82
N THR A 459 9.79 -6.81 7.74
CA THR A 459 10.69 -5.72 8.07
C THR A 459 10.97 -5.63 9.57
N ALA A 460 12.23 -5.28 9.92
CA ALA A 460 12.63 -5.06 11.29
C ALA A 460 12.08 -3.73 11.85
N ARG A 461 11.86 -2.74 11.00
CA ARG A 461 11.36 -1.41 11.36
C ARG A 461 10.08 -1.07 10.61
N GLY A 462 9.41 -0.01 11.07
CA GLY A 462 8.19 0.51 10.47
C GLY A 462 6.94 0.11 11.24
N GLY A 463 5.90 0.95 11.14
CA GLY A 463 4.58 0.72 11.70
C GLY A 463 3.56 0.32 10.63
N MET A 464 2.29 0.30 11.04
CA MET A 464 1.14 -0.07 10.19
C MET A 464 0.93 0.88 9.00
N THR A 465 1.54 2.05 9.03
CA THR A 465 1.46 3.08 7.98
C THR A 465 2.73 3.19 7.14
N SER A 466 3.76 2.39 7.45
CA SER A 466 5.02 2.36 6.69
C SER A 466 4.82 1.94 5.23
N HIS A 467 5.80 2.24 4.38
CA HIS A 467 5.80 1.85 2.97
C HIS A 467 5.55 0.34 2.80
N ALA A 468 6.26 -0.52 3.56
CA ALA A 468 6.05 -1.96 3.54
C ALA A 468 4.58 -2.34 3.79
N ALA A 469 3.98 -1.79 4.86
CA ALA A 469 2.62 -2.08 5.26
C ALA A 469 1.58 -1.63 4.21
N VAL A 470 1.72 -0.41 3.69
CA VAL A 470 0.77 0.16 2.71
C VAL A 470 0.83 -0.59 1.39
N VAL A 471 2.03 -0.86 0.88
CA VAL A 471 2.22 -1.58 -0.38
C VAL A 471 1.77 -3.03 -0.25
N ALA A 472 2.16 -3.74 0.81
CA ALA A 472 1.76 -5.14 1.02
C ALA A 472 0.24 -5.30 1.06
N ARG A 473 -0.48 -4.41 1.78
CA ARG A 473 -1.95 -4.39 1.75
C ARG A 473 -2.51 -4.17 0.34
N GLY A 474 -1.93 -3.22 -0.40
CA GLY A 474 -2.30 -2.99 -1.79
C GLY A 474 -2.10 -4.21 -2.70
N LEU A 475 -1.08 -5.01 -2.42
CA LEU A 475 -0.75 -6.26 -3.13
C LEU A 475 -1.45 -7.49 -2.54
N SER A 476 -2.16 -7.34 -1.41
CA SER A 476 -2.74 -8.43 -0.61
C SER A 476 -1.73 -9.54 -0.28
N LYS A 477 -0.51 -9.15 0.05
CA LYS A 477 0.54 -10.08 0.47
C LYS A 477 0.71 -10.03 1.97
N PRO A 478 0.88 -11.19 2.64
CA PRO A 478 1.19 -11.24 4.06
C PRO A 478 2.40 -10.36 4.38
N CYS A 479 2.26 -9.51 5.40
CA CYS A 479 3.31 -8.57 5.77
C CYS A 479 3.41 -8.42 7.28
N ILE A 480 4.64 -8.48 7.77
CA ILE A 480 4.98 -8.18 9.17
C ILE A 480 5.98 -7.03 9.16
N VAL A 481 5.68 -5.98 9.94
CA VAL A 481 6.56 -4.81 10.08
C VAL A 481 6.93 -4.60 11.54
N GLY A 482 8.00 -3.84 11.78
CA GLY A 482 8.40 -3.50 13.14
C GLY A 482 8.84 -4.69 14.00
N ALA A 483 9.36 -5.75 13.40
CA ALA A 483 9.92 -6.89 14.12
C ALA A 483 11.31 -6.54 14.67
N GLY A 484 11.37 -5.63 15.66
CA GLY A 484 12.60 -5.01 16.18
C GLY A 484 13.60 -5.96 16.84
N GLU A 485 13.17 -7.20 17.14
CA GLU A 485 14.06 -8.27 17.62
C GLU A 485 14.98 -8.82 16.52
N LEU A 486 14.67 -8.55 15.24
CA LEU A 486 15.42 -9.03 14.09
C LEU A 486 16.59 -8.09 13.78
N ALA A 487 17.80 -8.59 13.89
CA ALA A 487 18.99 -7.93 13.35
C ALA A 487 19.23 -8.40 11.92
N ILE A 488 18.95 -7.52 10.95
CA ILE A 488 19.08 -7.80 9.52
C ILE A 488 20.35 -7.16 9.00
N ASP A 489 21.21 -7.98 8.39
CA ASP A 489 22.39 -7.55 7.65
C ASP A 489 22.17 -7.89 6.17
N SER A 490 21.83 -6.87 5.38
CA SER A 490 21.55 -7.06 3.95
C SER A 490 22.81 -7.39 3.15
N ASP A 491 23.98 -6.88 3.55
CA ASP A 491 25.24 -7.14 2.84
C ASP A 491 25.73 -8.56 3.06
N ALA A 492 25.58 -9.06 4.29
CA ALA A 492 25.91 -10.43 4.65
C ALA A 492 24.79 -11.42 4.31
N CYS A 493 23.62 -10.94 3.86
CA CYS A 493 22.40 -11.73 3.61
C CYS A 493 22.03 -12.61 4.82
N THR A 494 21.99 -12.02 6.03
CA THR A 494 21.69 -12.73 7.27
C THR A 494 20.61 -12.03 8.09
N LEU A 495 19.84 -12.85 8.82
CA LEU A 495 18.88 -12.44 9.82
C LEU A 495 19.20 -13.11 11.14
N THR A 496 19.45 -12.34 12.19
CA THR A 496 19.79 -12.88 13.53
C THR A 496 18.74 -12.49 14.54
N VAL A 497 18.30 -13.46 15.35
CA VAL A 497 17.32 -13.27 16.42
C VAL A 497 17.57 -14.27 17.57
N GLY A 498 17.65 -13.82 18.80
CA GLY A 498 17.77 -14.68 19.98
C GLY A 498 18.96 -15.66 19.95
N GLY A 499 20.03 -15.33 19.21
CA GLY A 499 21.20 -16.20 19.02
C GLY A 499 21.06 -17.19 17.85
N LEU A 500 19.91 -17.23 17.15
CA LEU A 500 19.72 -17.95 15.90
C LEU A 500 20.12 -17.03 14.73
N THR A 501 20.94 -17.53 13.82
CA THR A 501 21.28 -16.84 12.56
C THR A 501 20.75 -17.64 11.38
N LEU A 502 19.88 -17.00 10.59
CA LEU A 502 19.36 -17.53 9.33
C LEU A 502 20.07 -16.82 8.17
N THR A 503 20.24 -17.55 7.09
CA THR A 503 20.91 -17.08 5.89
C THR A 503 19.95 -17.06 4.71
N GLU A 504 20.35 -16.46 3.64
CA GLU A 504 19.60 -16.53 2.38
C GLU A 504 19.32 -17.99 1.98
N GLY A 505 18.04 -18.27 1.65
CA GLY A 505 17.60 -19.61 1.29
C GLY A 505 17.02 -20.42 2.45
N ASP A 506 17.19 -20.01 3.71
CA ASP A 506 16.48 -20.63 4.83
C ASP A 506 14.98 -20.35 4.72
N THR A 507 14.14 -21.32 5.09
CA THR A 507 12.69 -21.20 4.97
C THR A 507 12.06 -20.63 6.23
N VAL A 508 11.16 -19.65 6.04
CA VAL A 508 10.32 -19.09 7.11
C VAL A 508 8.87 -19.04 6.68
N THR A 509 7.98 -19.04 7.65
CA THR A 509 6.56 -18.78 7.47
C THR A 509 6.17 -17.54 8.25
N LEU A 510 5.45 -16.63 7.57
CA LEU A 510 4.88 -15.42 8.15
C LEU A 510 3.39 -15.61 8.38
N ASP A 511 2.89 -15.25 9.56
CA ASP A 511 1.47 -15.00 9.79
C ASP A 511 1.26 -13.49 9.93
N GLY A 512 0.83 -12.88 8.84
CA GLY A 512 0.56 -11.45 8.80
C GLY A 512 -0.71 -11.03 9.55
N GLY A 513 -1.49 -12.00 10.06
CA GLY A 513 -2.68 -11.74 10.87
C GLY A 513 -2.34 -11.45 12.32
N ASP A 514 -1.46 -12.25 12.91
CA ASP A 514 -1.04 -12.10 14.31
C ASP A 514 0.40 -11.55 14.47
N GLY A 515 1.10 -11.26 13.36
CA GLY A 515 2.44 -10.69 13.36
C GLY A 515 3.54 -11.66 13.77
N THR A 516 3.35 -12.98 13.60
CA THR A 516 4.35 -13.97 14.00
C THR A 516 5.23 -14.43 12.83
N VAL A 517 6.53 -14.50 13.09
CA VAL A 517 7.54 -15.08 12.20
C VAL A 517 7.93 -16.45 12.73
N MET A 518 7.81 -17.47 11.90
CA MET A 518 8.05 -18.87 12.29
C MET A 518 9.14 -19.49 11.43
N LEU A 519 9.93 -20.36 12.02
CA LEU A 519 10.96 -21.12 11.31
C LEU A 519 10.33 -22.30 10.58
N GLY A 520 10.69 -22.47 9.32
CA GLY A 520 10.28 -23.60 8.49
C GLY A 520 8.94 -23.40 7.76
N ASP A 521 8.48 -24.45 7.12
CA ASP A 521 7.21 -24.52 6.39
C ASP A 521 6.09 -25.03 7.32
N ILE A 522 5.09 -24.19 7.57
CA ILE A 522 3.96 -24.51 8.43
C ILE A 522 2.73 -24.88 7.58
N PRO A 523 2.07 -26.04 7.83
CA PRO A 523 0.88 -26.44 7.10
C PRO A 523 -0.23 -25.40 7.13
N THR A 524 -1.01 -25.32 6.05
CA THR A 524 -2.17 -24.45 5.92
C THR A 524 -3.47 -25.22 5.84
N ILE A 525 -4.56 -24.63 6.33
CA ILE A 525 -5.92 -25.14 6.23
C ILE A 525 -6.80 -24.19 5.42
N GLN A 526 -7.91 -24.71 4.89
CA GLN A 526 -8.89 -23.87 4.19
C GLN A 526 -9.55 -22.91 5.19
N PRO A 527 -9.78 -21.65 4.80
CA PRO A 527 -10.46 -20.70 5.67
C PRO A 527 -11.92 -21.10 5.89
N GLU A 528 -12.41 -20.91 7.11
CA GLU A 528 -13.85 -20.99 7.38
C GLU A 528 -14.56 -19.79 6.75
N THR A 529 -15.77 -20.02 6.23
CA THR A 529 -16.59 -18.93 5.66
C THR A 529 -16.97 -17.95 6.76
N ARG A 530 -16.65 -16.69 6.59
CA ARG A 530 -16.92 -15.64 7.59
C ARG A 530 -18.33 -15.10 7.44
N PRO A 531 -19.03 -14.73 8.54
CA PRO A 531 -20.40 -14.23 8.49
C PRO A 531 -20.59 -13.06 7.52
N GLU A 532 -19.64 -12.12 7.47
CA GLU A 532 -19.70 -10.95 6.59
C GLU A 532 -19.63 -11.32 5.11
N VAL A 533 -18.86 -12.36 4.77
CA VAL A 533 -18.80 -12.90 3.40
C VAL A 533 -20.13 -13.54 3.02
N GLU A 534 -20.76 -14.31 3.92
CA GLU A 534 -22.08 -14.92 3.69
C GLU A 534 -23.16 -13.84 3.48
N VAL A 535 -23.16 -12.80 4.29
CA VAL A 535 -24.08 -11.65 4.16
C VAL A 535 -23.90 -10.98 2.80
N LEU A 536 -22.65 -10.65 2.43
CA LEU A 536 -22.32 -10.06 1.12
C LEU A 536 -22.78 -10.94 -0.03
N MET A 537 -22.46 -12.25 0.03
CA MET A 537 -22.85 -13.20 -1.02
C MET A 537 -24.37 -13.34 -1.12
N GLY A 538 -25.12 -13.27 0.00
CA GLY A 538 -26.56 -13.21 -0.02
C GLY A 538 -27.11 -11.98 -0.76
N TRP A 539 -26.44 -10.82 -0.66
CA TRP A 539 -26.79 -9.64 -1.45
C TRP A 539 -26.43 -9.79 -2.93
N VAL A 540 -25.27 -10.40 -3.24
CA VAL A 540 -24.86 -10.71 -4.61
C VAL A 540 -25.90 -11.61 -5.27
N ASP A 541 -26.35 -12.68 -4.59
CA ASP A 541 -27.38 -13.61 -5.11
C ASP A 541 -28.72 -12.91 -5.36
N ALA A 542 -29.09 -11.94 -4.53
CA ALA A 542 -30.32 -11.16 -4.72
C ALA A 542 -30.23 -10.14 -5.88
N ILE A 543 -29.03 -9.71 -6.27
CA ILE A 543 -28.78 -8.68 -7.29
C ILE A 543 -28.43 -9.28 -8.64
N ARG A 544 -27.67 -10.39 -8.67
CA ARG A 544 -27.22 -11.03 -9.90
C ARG A 544 -28.39 -11.53 -10.76
N ARG A 545 -28.19 -11.54 -12.08
CA ARG A 545 -29.17 -12.02 -13.06
C ARG A 545 -28.80 -13.37 -13.65
N LEU A 546 -27.50 -13.66 -13.70
CA LEU A 546 -26.97 -14.90 -14.27
C LEU A 546 -26.89 -15.98 -13.18
N GLY A 547 -27.33 -17.18 -13.49
CA GLY A 547 -27.10 -18.37 -12.69
C GLY A 547 -25.65 -18.83 -12.83
N VAL A 548 -25.10 -19.41 -11.78
CA VAL A 548 -23.75 -19.99 -11.77
C VAL A 548 -23.84 -21.49 -11.82
N TRP A 549 -23.29 -22.10 -12.89
CA TRP A 549 -23.18 -23.54 -13.06
C TRP A 549 -21.70 -23.88 -13.11
N THR A 550 -21.30 -24.88 -12.31
CA THR A 550 -19.90 -25.27 -12.14
C THR A 550 -19.61 -26.60 -12.83
N ASN A 551 -18.33 -26.92 -13.00
CA ASN A 551 -17.91 -28.25 -13.41
C ASN A 551 -17.76 -29.15 -12.19
N ALA A 552 -18.33 -30.33 -12.21
CA ALA A 552 -18.18 -31.33 -11.17
C ALA A 552 -18.38 -32.73 -11.77
N ASP A 553 -17.49 -33.66 -11.48
CA ASP A 553 -17.42 -34.97 -12.06
C ASP A 553 -17.73 -36.10 -11.02
N THR A 554 -17.74 -35.75 -9.73
CA THR A 554 -18.05 -36.67 -8.61
C THR A 554 -19.13 -36.10 -7.70
N ALA A 555 -19.78 -36.96 -6.91
CA ALA A 555 -20.76 -36.55 -5.89
C ALA A 555 -20.14 -35.61 -4.84
N ARG A 556 -18.86 -35.80 -4.50
CA ARG A 556 -18.11 -34.92 -3.58
C ARG A 556 -17.99 -33.53 -4.17
N ASP A 557 -17.57 -33.41 -5.42
CA ASP A 557 -17.40 -32.11 -6.09
C ASP A 557 -18.75 -31.41 -6.25
N CYS A 558 -19.82 -32.18 -6.57
CA CYS A 558 -21.17 -31.66 -6.62
C CYS A 558 -21.64 -31.09 -5.27
N LYS A 559 -21.29 -31.78 -4.16
CA LYS A 559 -21.60 -31.29 -2.82
C LYS A 559 -20.89 -29.98 -2.52
N VAL A 560 -19.60 -29.91 -2.80
CA VAL A 560 -18.80 -28.64 -2.65
C VAL A 560 -19.40 -27.53 -3.51
N ALA A 561 -19.71 -27.84 -4.77
CA ALA A 561 -20.33 -26.85 -5.68
C ALA A 561 -21.66 -26.31 -5.13
N ARG A 562 -22.50 -27.18 -4.59
CA ARG A 562 -23.79 -26.83 -4.01
C ARG A 562 -23.64 -26.01 -2.73
N ASP A 563 -22.69 -26.41 -1.87
CA ASP A 563 -22.37 -25.67 -0.63
C ASP A 563 -21.87 -24.25 -0.93
N PHE A 564 -21.20 -24.03 -2.08
CA PHE A 564 -20.82 -22.71 -2.61
C PHE A 564 -21.92 -21.99 -3.40
N GLY A 565 -23.15 -22.52 -3.47
CA GLY A 565 -24.29 -21.86 -4.09
C GLY A 565 -24.40 -22.03 -5.60
N ALA A 566 -23.80 -23.08 -6.19
CA ALA A 566 -24.00 -23.40 -7.60
C ALA A 566 -25.46 -23.83 -7.86
N GLU A 567 -26.05 -23.32 -8.96
CA GLU A 567 -27.43 -23.59 -9.37
C GLU A 567 -27.57 -24.76 -10.35
N GLY A 568 -26.45 -25.39 -10.65
CA GLY A 568 -26.40 -26.57 -11.52
C GLY A 568 -24.98 -27.01 -11.82
N ILE A 569 -24.84 -28.15 -12.46
CA ILE A 569 -23.60 -28.64 -13.03
C ILE A 569 -23.61 -28.32 -14.53
N GLY A 570 -22.71 -27.41 -14.95
CA GLY A 570 -22.56 -26.96 -16.34
C GLY A 570 -21.83 -27.99 -17.21
N LEU A 571 -20.96 -28.80 -16.60
CA LEU A 571 -20.27 -29.89 -17.25
C LEU A 571 -19.88 -30.99 -16.25
N CYS A 572 -20.40 -32.19 -16.46
CA CYS A 572 -19.90 -33.41 -15.86
C CYS A 572 -19.21 -34.25 -16.97
N ARG A 573 -17.91 -34.46 -16.80
CA ARG A 573 -17.06 -35.16 -17.76
C ARG A 573 -17.00 -36.62 -17.41
N THR A 574 -17.67 -37.46 -18.20
CA THR A 574 -17.78 -38.91 -17.90
C THR A 574 -16.46 -39.65 -18.04
N GLU A 575 -15.53 -39.15 -18.84
CA GLU A 575 -14.17 -39.70 -18.97
C GLU A 575 -13.38 -39.64 -17.66
N HIS A 576 -13.56 -38.61 -16.82
CA HIS A 576 -12.90 -38.51 -15.53
C HIS A 576 -13.36 -39.60 -14.53
N MET A 577 -14.55 -40.15 -14.70
CA MET A 577 -15.05 -41.24 -13.88
C MET A 577 -14.28 -42.55 -14.09
N PHE A 578 -13.49 -42.64 -15.16
CA PHE A 578 -12.83 -43.86 -15.61
C PHE A 578 -11.33 -43.93 -15.31
N PHE A 579 -10.73 -42.92 -14.69
CA PHE A 579 -9.30 -42.89 -14.34
C PHE A 579 -8.96 -43.68 -13.06
N ASP A 580 -9.94 -44.22 -12.37
CA ASP A 580 -9.72 -45.14 -11.25
C ASP A 580 -9.09 -46.46 -11.74
N GLU A 581 -8.14 -47.03 -10.98
CA GLU A 581 -7.34 -48.20 -11.37
C GLU A 581 -8.19 -49.41 -11.79
N GLU A 582 -9.32 -49.66 -11.13
CA GLU A 582 -10.21 -50.76 -11.48
C GLU A 582 -10.99 -50.49 -12.77
N ARG A 583 -11.31 -49.24 -13.04
CA ARG A 583 -12.14 -48.80 -14.16
C ARG A 583 -11.34 -48.62 -15.44
N ILE A 584 -10.12 -48.14 -15.35
CA ILE A 584 -9.27 -47.87 -16.52
C ILE A 584 -9.00 -49.12 -17.34
N LEU A 585 -8.86 -50.29 -16.67
CA LEU A 585 -8.67 -51.59 -17.34
C LEU A 585 -9.88 -51.97 -18.21
N ALA A 586 -11.09 -51.76 -17.69
CA ALA A 586 -12.31 -52.03 -18.45
C ALA A 586 -12.47 -51.08 -19.64
N VAL A 587 -12.07 -49.82 -19.50
CA VAL A 587 -12.06 -48.85 -20.61
C VAL A 587 -11.02 -49.21 -21.66
N ARG A 588 -9.81 -49.60 -21.27
CA ARG A 588 -8.78 -50.12 -22.18
C ARG A 588 -9.26 -51.35 -22.95
N GLN A 589 -9.93 -52.29 -22.26
CA GLN A 589 -10.56 -53.45 -22.90
C GLN A 589 -11.64 -53.04 -23.92
N MET A 590 -12.46 -52.07 -23.59
CA MET A 590 -13.47 -51.52 -24.51
C MET A 590 -12.84 -50.90 -25.76
N ILE A 591 -11.77 -50.09 -25.59
CA ILE A 591 -11.07 -49.43 -26.69
C ILE A 591 -10.38 -50.43 -27.61
N LEU A 592 -9.72 -51.45 -27.04
CA LEU A 592 -8.92 -52.42 -27.77
C LEU A 592 -9.75 -53.60 -28.28
N ALA A 593 -11.05 -53.67 -28.01
CA ALA A 593 -11.92 -54.76 -28.46
C ALA A 593 -11.98 -54.86 -29.97
N GLU A 594 -11.64 -55.99 -30.55
CA GLU A 594 -11.61 -56.24 -31.99
C GLU A 594 -13.03 -56.39 -32.63
N ASN A 595 -14.02 -56.73 -31.78
CA ASN A 595 -15.37 -56.93 -32.24
C ASN A 595 -16.42 -56.38 -31.28
N GLU A 596 -17.69 -56.40 -31.68
CA GLU A 596 -18.80 -55.85 -30.92
C GLU A 596 -19.06 -56.62 -29.61
N ASP A 597 -18.91 -57.93 -29.60
CA ASP A 597 -19.19 -58.78 -28.45
C ASP A 597 -18.17 -58.48 -27.30
N GLY A 598 -16.87 -58.42 -27.64
CA GLY A 598 -15.84 -58.06 -26.67
C GLY A 598 -16.03 -56.65 -26.12
N ARG A 599 -16.46 -55.69 -26.96
CA ARG A 599 -16.77 -54.32 -26.53
C ARG A 599 -17.97 -54.28 -25.59
N ARG A 600 -19.02 -55.09 -25.87
CA ARG A 600 -20.20 -55.23 -25.00
C ARG A 600 -19.86 -55.85 -23.65
N GLU A 601 -18.97 -56.82 -23.60
CA GLU A 601 -18.48 -57.41 -22.34
C GLU A 601 -17.74 -56.33 -21.48
N ALA A 602 -16.88 -55.55 -22.05
CA ALA A 602 -16.17 -54.46 -21.35
C ALA A 602 -17.17 -53.40 -20.85
N LEU A 603 -18.11 -52.97 -21.68
CA LEU A 603 -19.15 -52.01 -21.31
C LEU A 603 -20.06 -52.52 -20.19
N ALA A 604 -20.34 -53.86 -20.16
CA ALA A 604 -21.12 -54.47 -19.08
C ALA A 604 -20.46 -54.35 -17.70
N LYS A 605 -19.13 -54.23 -17.65
CA LYS A 605 -18.37 -53.98 -16.41
C LYS A 605 -18.49 -52.54 -15.96
N LEU A 606 -18.46 -51.57 -16.90
CA LEU A 606 -18.52 -50.15 -16.63
C LEU A 606 -19.93 -49.67 -16.24
N LEU A 607 -20.97 -50.26 -16.81
CA LEU A 607 -22.36 -49.82 -16.63
C LEU A 607 -22.80 -49.70 -15.16
N PRO A 608 -22.58 -50.68 -14.26
CA PRO A 608 -23.00 -50.58 -12.86
C PRO A 608 -22.22 -49.49 -12.10
N MET A 609 -20.93 -49.28 -12.42
CA MET A 609 -20.09 -48.29 -11.81
C MET A 609 -20.59 -46.86 -12.16
N GLN A 610 -20.72 -46.57 -13.44
CA GLN A 610 -21.20 -45.26 -13.92
C GLN A 610 -22.64 -44.96 -13.47
N LYS A 611 -23.50 -46.00 -13.44
CA LYS A 611 -24.85 -45.86 -12.89
C LYS A 611 -24.83 -45.45 -11.41
N GLY A 612 -23.88 -45.98 -10.63
CA GLY A 612 -23.67 -45.63 -9.22
C GLY A 612 -23.25 -44.18 -9.09
N ASP A 613 -22.29 -43.72 -9.92
CA ASP A 613 -21.79 -42.36 -9.92
C ASP A 613 -22.89 -41.33 -10.24
N PHE A 614 -23.65 -41.56 -11.33
CA PHE A 614 -24.76 -40.70 -11.67
C PHE A 614 -25.84 -40.65 -10.59
N LYS A 615 -26.15 -41.81 -9.98
CA LYS A 615 -27.12 -41.85 -8.89
C LYS A 615 -26.64 -40.94 -7.73
N ALA A 616 -25.40 -41.08 -7.32
CA ALA A 616 -24.83 -40.26 -6.25
C ALA A 616 -24.80 -38.76 -6.60
N ILE A 617 -24.44 -38.41 -7.85
CA ILE A 617 -24.48 -37.02 -8.34
C ILE A 617 -25.90 -36.46 -8.29
N PHE A 618 -26.89 -37.19 -8.81
CA PHE A 618 -28.29 -36.75 -8.83
C PHE A 618 -28.89 -36.63 -7.43
N GLU A 619 -28.53 -37.52 -6.51
CA GLU A 619 -28.94 -37.43 -5.09
C GLU A 619 -28.41 -36.16 -4.45
N VAL A 620 -27.15 -35.78 -4.70
CA VAL A 620 -26.56 -34.51 -4.20
C VAL A 620 -27.21 -33.32 -4.85
N MET A 621 -27.41 -33.31 -6.18
CA MET A 621 -27.89 -32.14 -6.92
C MET A 621 -29.39 -31.91 -6.80
N GLU A 622 -30.17 -32.85 -6.34
CA GLU A 622 -31.61 -32.81 -6.03
C GLU A 622 -32.38 -31.64 -6.68
N ALA A 623 -33.07 -31.89 -7.78
CA ALA A 623 -33.83 -30.92 -8.58
C ALA A 623 -32.98 -29.81 -9.28
N LEU A 624 -31.69 -29.77 -9.11
CA LEU A 624 -30.82 -28.88 -9.87
C LEU A 624 -30.33 -29.54 -11.17
N PRO A 625 -30.18 -28.80 -12.28
CA PRO A 625 -29.77 -29.38 -13.56
C PRO A 625 -28.31 -29.85 -13.56
N VAL A 626 -28.09 -30.99 -14.23
CA VAL A 626 -26.75 -31.55 -14.45
C VAL A 626 -26.54 -31.80 -15.94
N THR A 627 -25.60 -31.07 -16.54
CA THR A 627 -25.21 -31.26 -17.95
C THR A 627 -24.11 -32.32 -18.01
N ILE A 628 -24.38 -33.41 -18.70
CA ILE A 628 -23.46 -34.55 -18.81
C ILE A 628 -22.88 -34.60 -20.22
N ARG A 629 -21.56 -34.61 -20.34
CA ARG A 629 -20.87 -34.96 -21.59
C ARG A 629 -20.88 -36.48 -21.72
N LEU A 630 -21.48 -36.99 -22.77
CA LEU A 630 -21.70 -38.44 -22.88
C LEU A 630 -20.39 -39.23 -22.96
N LEU A 631 -19.49 -38.83 -23.82
CA LEU A 631 -18.16 -39.44 -23.93
C LEU A 631 -17.27 -38.55 -24.82
N ASP A 632 -16.10 -38.20 -24.33
CA ASP A 632 -15.03 -37.51 -25.07
C ASP A 632 -13.69 -38.06 -24.57
N PRO A 633 -13.34 -39.33 -24.97
CA PRO A 633 -12.17 -39.97 -24.43
C PRO A 633 -10.89 -39.42 -25.08
N PRO A 634 -10.02 -38.78 -24.31
CA PRO A 634 -8.66 -38.49 -24.77
C PRO A 634 -7.88 -39.81 -24.80
N LEU A 635 -7.87 -40.47 -25.96
CA LEU A 635 -7.31 -41.80 -26.12
C LEU A 635 -5.88 -41.93 -25.56
N HIS A 636 -5.09 -40.85 -25.70
CA HIS A 636 -3.73 -40.84 -25.18
C HIS A 636 -3.64 -40.88 -23.65
N GLU A 637 -4.68 -40.46 -22.93
CA GLU A 637 -4.72 -40.54 -21.45
C GLU A 637 -5.11 -41.93 -20.96
N PHE A 638 -5.88 -42.67 -21.75
CA PHE A 638 -6.29 -44.05 -21.43
C PHE A 638 -5.26 -45.11 -21.83
N LEU A 639 -4.37 -44.82 -22.76
CA LEU A 639 -3.35 -45.74 -23.19
C LEU A 639 -2.24 -45.89 -22.13
N PRO A 640 -1.63 -47.10 -22.02
CA PRO A 640 -0.48 -47.29 -21.13
C PRO A 640 0.64 -46.29 -21.39
N GLN A 641 1.15 -45.68 -20.32
CA GLN A 641 2.22 -44.67 -20.39
C GLN A 641 3.63 -45.29 -20.15
N SER A 642 3.68 -46.52 -19.64
CA SER A 642 4.93 -47.23 -19.33
C SER A 642 4.92 -48.66 -19.84
N GLU A 643 6.11 -49.28 -20.02
CA GLU A 643 6.23 -50.67 -20.39
C GLU A 643 5.62 -51.63 -19.33
N ASP A 644 5.63 -51.23 -18.06
CA ASP A 644 5.07 -52.03 -16.99
C ASP A 644 3.54 -52.04 -16.99
N GLU A 645 2.89 -50.95 -17.45
CA GLU A 645 1.45 -50.89 -17.66
C GLU A 645 0.98 -51.68 -18.91
N VAL A 646 1.88 -51.92 -19.86
CA VAL A 646 1.60 -52.72 -21.04
C VAL A 646 1.64 -54.20 -20.72
N ARG A 647 2.42 -54.66 -19.73
CA ARG A 647 2.56 -56.02 -19.27
C ARG A 647 1.39 -56.42 -18.34
#